data_fcc7dc92db71c3ff69a7e2dc9c99c02a
#
_entry.id   fcc7dc92db71c3ff69a7e2dc9c99c02a
#
_cell.length_a   1.000
_cell.length_b   1.000
_cell.length_c   1.000
_cell.angle_alpha   90.00
_cell.angle_beta   90.00
_cell.angle_gamma   90.00
#
_symmetry.space_group_name_H-M   'P 1'
#
loop_
_entity.id
_entity.type
_entity.pdbx_description
1 polymer ?
#
loop_
_entity_poly.entity_id
_entity_poly.type
_entity_poly.pdbx_seq_one_letter_code
_entity_poly.pdbx_strand_id
1 'polypeptide(L)'
;MGNVEVAWEDVISVINMVRTHLIIIAIAFIAMIAVMIIVRKKEKLIKRMIRFQSFFAFLLITVVTLNVAAAETLYNTLNVVLSDKGTLDQGHIDNSKKVIEDVTNEGVVMTKNDNSFLPIVPQKINVFGWSSTNPVYGGTGSGTVDATTAVGILKGLENAGFETNSELSDMYTEYRQDRPVISINDGQDWTLPEVPAADYSDKIINDAKDFSDVAMIVLSRTGGEGTDLPIDMGPIMDGSTMDIGTKYTKGTYTNNSKDYDDFEDGQSYLELSKTEQDLVDLVCSNFDDVIVVYNGANAMELGWTNDYEQIKSVLLCAGAGATGFNALGNIISGEVNPSGKTTDTWLKDINKAPYINNIGHFAYTNTDKVSDAAKKAWERADGIVSFVDYVEGIYVGYRFYETAADEGLINYDDTVMYPFGYGLSYTTFDETMGELRASDDGISVDVTVTNTGDTAGKDVVELYYDPPYYNGGIEKSSVNLLAFDKTDLLEPGESETVTLTFSDEDMASYDTYGAGHYVLEHGDYDISLRTDSHNVVDSKTYNVAEDIVYDENNKHNGDVEVADNKFDFVEGDITYLSRKDGFANYDTATAAPTNFELDGTIYGNGTYDPTDYDNDDDKMPTTGADNGLELFDLRGASYDDDRWEDLLDEMTVDEMVDLIAFGGHQNIAVRSIDKIRILDTDGPAGVNSSTLGIFGTGFCSEIILAQTWNTELAVAFSEAMGQEFADYHVTGWYAPSMNIHRSAFGGRDFEYYSEDSKLSAEMAKAEVEGIVNAGMYPFIKHFVLNEQEINRNAFLTTWSNEQAMREIYFKPFEDTIKAYPDGKIAVMSSYNLDRKS
;
A
#
# COMPACT_ATOMS: atom_id res chain seq x y z
N MET A 1 -6.19 3.24 -25.70
CA MET A 1 -4.98 3.99 -26.08
C MET A 1 -5.13 5.38 -25.52
N GLY A 2 -4.63 5.61 -24.30
CA GLY A 2 -4.57 6.92 -23.69
C GLY A 2 -3.70 7.83 -24.55
N ASN A 3 -4.20 9.01 -24.87
CA ASN A 3 -3.38 10.04 -25.51
C ASN A 3 -2.29 10.43 -24.49
N VAL A 4 -1.05 10.08 -24.76
CA VAL A 4 0.09 10.66 -24.02
C VAL A 4 0.10 12.15 -24.36
N GLU A 5 -0.43 12.98 -23.48
CA GLU A 5 -0.27 14.43 -23.57
C GLU A 5 1.18 14.75 -23.20
N VAL A 6 1.98 15.02 -24.22
CA VAL A 6 3.35 15.51 -24.02
C VAL A 6 3.26 16.95 -23.51
N ALA A 7 3.58 17.15 -22.25
CA ALA A 7 3.59 18.49 -21.66
C ALA A 7 4.63 19.39 -22.36
N TRP A 8 4.35 20.67 -22.51
CA TRP A 8 5.31 21.62 -23.08
C TRP A 8 6.61 21.69 -22.29
N GLU A 9 6.56 21.42 -21.02
CA GLU A 9 7.72 21.37 -20.12
C GLU A 9 8.67 20.23 -20.49
N ASP A 10 8.16 19.06 -20.87
CA ASP A 10 8.97 17.93 -21.36
C ASP A 10 9.68 18.27 -22.67
N VAL A 11 8.97 18.94 -23.59
CA VAL A 11 9.56 19.40 -24.86
C VAL A 11 10.68 20.42 -24.58
N ILE A 12 10.46 21.35 -23.66
CA ILE A 12 11.46 22.35 -23.26
C ILE A 12 12.65 21.68 -22.59
N SER A 13 12.43 20.67 -21.75
CA SER A 13 13.48 19.89 -21.12
C SER A 13 14.38 19.23 -22.16
N VAL A 14 13.80 18.49 -23.11
CA VAL A 14 14.56 17.84 -24.20
C VAL A 14 15.30 18.87 -25.05
N ILE A 15 14.70 20.03 -25.35
CA ILE A 15 15.38 21.13 -26.10
C ILE A 15 16.57 21.65 -25.28
N ASN A 16 16.44 21.79 -23.97
CA ASN A 16 17.53 22.25 -23.12
C ASN A 16 18.68 21.22 -23.07
N MET A 17 18.42 19.95 -23.01
CA MET A 17 19.43 18.88 -23.09
C MET A 17 20.27 18.97 -24.37
N VAL A 18 19.62 19.17 -25.52
CA VAL A 18 20.33 19.25 -26.81
C VAL A 18 20.69 20.68 -27.21
N ARG A 19 20.54 21.67 -26.35
CA ARG A 19 20.76 23.10 -26.64
C ARG A 19 22.12 23.40 -27.28
N THR A 20 23.19 22.81 -26.76
CA THR A 20 24.55 22.98 -27.30
C THR A 20 24.63 22.47 -28.74
N HIS A 21 24.06 21.30 -29.00
CA HIS A 21 24.04 20.70 -30.35
C HIS A 21 23.25 21.57 -31.34
N LEU A 22 22.09 22.10 -30.92
CA LEU A 22 21.32 23.05 -31.74
C LEU A 22 22.08 24.33 -32.04
N ILE A 23 22.84 24.87 -31.08
CA ILE A 23 23.70 26.04 -31.27
C ILE A 23 24.81 25.74 -32.28
N ILE A 24 25.48 24.61 -32.23
CA ILE A 24 26.51 24.19 -33.19
C ILE A 24 25.91 24.15 -34.63
N ILE A 25 24.77 23.53 -34.80
CA ILE A 25 24.06 23.45 -36.11
C ILE A 25 23.68 24.85 -36.61
N ALA A 26 23.18 25.71 -35.72
CA ALA A 26 22.81 27.09 -36.06
C ALA A 26 24.03 27.91 -36.50
N ILE A 27 25.17 27.79 -35.80
CA ILE A 27 26.44 28.45 -36.18
C ILE A 27 26.93 27.96 -37.54
N ALA A 28 26.92 26.65 -37.77
CA ALA A 28 27.29 26.07 -39.06
C ALA A 28 26.38 26.52 -40.19
N PHE A 29 25.09 26.65 -39.97
CA PHE A 29 24.13 27.21 -40.93
C PHE A 29 24.41 28.67 -41.23
N ILE A 30 24.62 29.50 -40.22
CA ILE A 30 24.97 30.92 -40.38
C ILE A 30 26.27 31.07 -41.19
N ALA A 31 27.31 30.26 -40.86
CA ALA A 31 28.57 30.25 -41.57
C ALA A 31 28.40 29.88 -43.08
N MET A 32 27.58 28.88 -43.34
CA MET A 32 27.22 28.47 -44.72
C MET A 32 26.58 29.64 -45.47
N ILE A 33 25.61 30.32 -44.88
CA ILE A 33 24.93 31.51 -45.49
C ILE A 33 25.93 32.64 -45.72
N ALA A 34 26.81 32.92 -44.76
CA ALA A 34 27.85 33.95 -44.93
C ALA A 34 28.78 33.63 -46.10
N VAL A 35 29.26 32.40 -46.20
CA VAL A 35 30.07 31.94 -47.34
C VAL A 35 29.29 32.11 -48.69
N MET A 36 28.01 31.71 -48.71
CA MET A 36 27.18 31.87 -49.90
C MET A 36 27.02 33.33 -50.33
N ILE A 37 27.00 34.27 -49.40
CA ILE A 37 26.92 35.70 -49.63
C ILE A 37 28.27 36.23 -50.11
N ILE A 38 29.38 35.89 -49.41
CA ILE A 38 30.73 36.37 -49.77
C ILE A 38 31.11 36.00 -51.20
N VAL A 39 30.77 34.78 -51.64
CA VAL A 39 31.13 34.32 -52.99
C VAL A 39 30.18 34.81 -54.11
N ARG A 40 29.22 35.69 -53.81
CA ARG A 40 28.23 36.16 -54.79
C ARG A 40 28.87 36.79 -56.04
N LYS A 41 30.00 37.47 -55.83
CA LYS A 41 30.71 38.20 -56.90
C LYS A 41 31.81 37.38 -57.59
N LYS A 42 32.03 36.12 -57.21
CA LYS A 42 33.04 35.23 -57.81
C LYS A 42 32.54 34.63 -59.12
N GLU A 43 33.49 34.18 -59.98
CA GLU A 43 33.16 33.47 -61.22
C GLU A 43 32.19 32.30 -61.02
N LYS A 44 31.38 32.02 -62.07
CA LYS A 44 30.26 31.10 -61.98
C LYS A 44 30.66 29.71 -61.51
N LEU A 45 31.82 29.21 -62.01
CA LEU A 45 32.33 27.88 -61.64
C LEU A 45 32.82 27.83 -60.21
N ILE A 46 33.65 28.80 -59.79
CA ILE A 46 34.21 28.92 -58.45
C ILE A 46 33.10 29.11 -57.42
N LYS A 47 32.16 30.01 -57.74
CA LYS A 47 30.98 30.22 -56.87
C LYS A 47 30.15 28.97 -56.67
N ARG A 48 29.92 28.17 -57.72
CA ARG A 48 29.17 26.94 -57.64
C ARG A 48 29.92 25.89 -56.79
N MET A 49 31.21 25.76 -56.98
CA MET A 49 32.07 24.82 -56.24
C MET A 49 32.12 25.14 -54.72
N ILE A 50 32.38 26.43 -54.38
CA ILE A 50 32.46 26.83 -52.96
C ILE A 50 31.07 26.71 -52.27
N ARG A 51 29.97 27.06 -52.97
CA ARG A 51 28.63 26.86 -52.40
C ARG A 51 28.30 25.41 -52.14
N PHE A 52 28.66 24.55 -53.08
CA PHE A 52 28.47 23.10 -52.91
C PHE A 52 29.30 22.59 -51.76
N GLN A 53 30.57 22.95 -51.67
CA GLN A 53 31.44 22.55 -50.53
C GLN A 53 30.93 23.07 -49.17
N SER A 54 30.48 24.33 -49.10
CA SER A 54 29.94 24.88 -47.85
C SER A 54 28.63 24.24 -47.45
N PHE A 55 27.77 23.87 -48.40
CA PHE A 55 26.57 23.10 -48.15
C PHE A 55 26.89 21.68 -47.62
N PHE A 56 27.87 21.03 -48.28
CA PHE A 56 28.29 19.69 -47.87
C PHE A 56 28.96 19.69 -46.50
N ALA A 57 29.76 20.72 -46.19
CA ALA A 57 30.34 20.88 -44.85
C ALA A 57 29.27 21.15 -43.79
N PHE A 58 28.27 21.96 -44.05
CA PHE A 58 27.12 22.15 -43.16
C PHE A 58 26.37 20.82 -42.95
N LEU A 59 26.07 20.09 -44.03
CA LEU A 59 25.39 18.80 -43.92
C LEU A 59 26.21 17.80 -43.07
N LEU A 60 27.51 17.72 -43.28
CA LEU A 60 28.42 16.85 -42.52
C LEU A 60 28.41 17.24 -41.03
N ILE A 61 28.60 18.54 -40.71
CA ILE A 61 28.52 19.00 -39.32
C ILE A 61 27.20 18.66 -38.69
N THR A 62 26.09 18.90 -39.40
CA THR A 62 24.75 18.58 -38.88
C THR A 62 24.59 17.10 -38.60
N VAL A 63 24.99 16.22 -39.52
CA VAL A 63 24.90 14.77 -39.34
C VAL A 63 25.75 14.31 -38.17
N VAL A 64 26.99 14.78 -38.08
CA VAL A 64 27.89 14.40 -36.94
C VAL A 64 27.30 14.90 -35.62
N THR A 65 26.83 16.18 -35.57
CA THR A 65 26.26 16.75 -34.34
C THR A 65 25.00 16.02 -33.90
N LEU A 66 24.14 15.63 -34.84
CA LEU A 66 22.93 14.85 -34.54
C LEU A 66 23.27 13.43 -34.07
N ASN A 67 24.31 12.79 -34.65
CA ASN A 67 24.77 11.49 -34.18
C ASN A 67 25.35 11.56 -32.78
N VAL A 68 26.14 12.58 -32.48
CA VAL A 68 26.66 12.80 -31.12
C VAL A 68 25.52 13.04 -30.13
N ALA A 69 24.57 13.92 -30.48
CA ALA A 69 23.40 14.14 -29.64
C ALA A 69 22.61 12.86 -29.36
N ALA A 70 22.41 12.02 -30.39
CA ALA A 70 21.68 10.77 -30.25
C ALA A 70 22.46 9.69 -29.48
N ALA A 71 23.78 9.63 -29.71
CA ALA A 71 24.64 8.58 -29.15
C ALA A 71 25.12 8.89 -27.71
N GLU A 72 25.04 10.15 -27.28
CA GLU A 72 25.47 10.58 -25.95
C GLU A 72 24.31 11.25 -25.20
N THR A 73 23.95 12.46 -25.54
CA THR A 73 23.00 13.29 -24.78
C THR A 73 21.57 12.71 -24.70
N LEU A 74 21.08 12.12 -25.80
CA LEU A 74 19.74 11.53 -25.87
C LEU A 74 19.75 10.02 -25.79
N TYR A 75 20.89 9.38 -25.55
CA TYR A 75 21.04 7.95 -25.62
C TYR A 75 20.02 7.23 -24.70
N ASN A 76 19.96 7.62 -23.45
CA ASN A 76 19.05 7.02 -22.47
C ASN A 76 17.59 7.30 -22.82
N THR A 77 17.22 8.54 -23.18
CA THR A 77 15.87 8.89 -23.64
C THR A 77 15.44 8.07 -24.86
N LEU A 78 16.36 7.93 -25.85
CA LEU A 78 16.07 7.15 -27.05
C LEU A 78 15.95 5.64 -26.75
N ASN A 79 16.73 5.13 -25.82
CA ASN A 79 16.62 3.75 -25.37
C ASN A 79 15.28 3.48 -24.71
N VAL A 80 14.77 4.41 -23.87
CA VAL A 80 13.43 4.28 -23.27
C VAL A 80 12.35 4.21 -24.36
N VAL A 81 12.42 5.10 -25.35
CA VAL A 81 11.37 5.24 -26.39
C VAL A 81 11.45 4.15 -27.45
N LEU A 82 12.67 3.70 -27.81
CA LEU A 82 12.92 2.77 -28.92
C LEU A 82 13.16 1.33 -28.48
N SER A 83 13.28 1.06 -27.17
CA SER A 83 13.44 -0.32 -26.69
C SER A 83 12.20 -1.16 -27.00
N ASP A 84 12.42 -2.43 -27.29
CA ASP A 84 11.35 -3.42 -27.37
C ASP A 84 10.67 -3.49 -25.99
N LYS A 85 9.37 -3.33 -25.97
CA LYS A 85 8.56 -3.33 -24.74
C LYS A 85 8.02 -4.71 -24.39
N GLY A 86 8.35 -5.73 -25.21
CA GLY A 86 7.74 -7.05 -25.06
C GLY A 86 6.24 -7.07 -25.37
N THR A 87 5.64 -8.19 -25.13
CA THR A 87 4.18 -8.39 -25.27
C THR A 87 3.74 -9.49 -24.31
N LEU A 88 2.62 -9.28 -23.64
CA LEU A 88 2.05 -10.27 -22.74
C LEU A 88 1.74 -11.59 -23.43
N ASP A 89 2.16 -12.69 -22.82
CA ASP A 89 1.76 -14.04 -23.19
C ASP A 89 0.32 -14.31 -22.69
N GLN A 90 -0.52 -14.89 -23.55
CA GLN A 90 -1.91 -15.17 -23.17
C GLN A 90 -1.99 -16.19 -22.03
N GLY A 91 -1.05 -17.15 -21.96
CA GLY A 91 -1.02 -18.13 -20.89
C GLY A 91 -0.72 -17.50 -19.52
N HIS A 92 0.14 -16.46 -19.49
CA HIS A 92 0.40 -15.71 -18.26
C HIS A 92 -0.83 -14.89 -17.83
N ILE A 93 -1.50 -14.20 -18.76
CA ILE A 93 -2.76 -13.50 -18.49
C ILE A 93 -3.81 -14.45 -17.90
N ASP A 94 -3.97 -15.63 -18.50
CA ASP A 94 -4.96 -16.62 -18.04
C ASP A 94 -4.59 -17.16 -16.66
N ASN A 95 -3.29 -17.35 -16.36
CA ASN A 95 -2.79 -17.72 -15.05
C ASN A 95 -3.03 -16.60 -14.02
N SER A 96 -2.71 -15.36 -14.34
CA SER A 96 -2.97 -14.19 -13.47
C SER A 96 -4.44 -14.10 -13.10
N LYS A 97 -5.34 -14.24 -14.05
CA LYS A 97 -6.79 -14.21 -13.81
C LYS A 97 -7.25 -15.32 -12.88
N LYS A 98 -6.70 -16.53 -13.04
CA LYS A 98 -7.00 -17.65 -12.15
C LYS A 98 -6.51 -17.38 -10.74
N VAL A 99 -5.29 -16.91 -10.57
CA VAL A 99 -4.72 -16.59 -9.24
C VAL A 99 -5.51 -15.49 -8.56
N ILE A 100 -5.95 -14.45 -9.29
CA ILE A 100 -6.83 -13.41 -8.75
C ILE A 100 -8.14 -14.01 -8.20
N GLU A 101 -8.73 -14.96 -8.92
CA GLU A 101 -9.95 -15.65 -8.46
C GLU A 101 -9.67 -16.55 -7.25
N ASP A 102 -8.56 -17.28 -7.23
CA ASP A 102 -8.16 -18.13 -6.11
C ASP A 102 -7.96 -17.26 -4.84
N VAL A 103 -7.24 -16.14 -4.95
CA VAL A 103 -7.03 -15.18 -3.84
C VAL A 103 -8.34 -14.57 -3.37
N THR A 104 -9.19 -14.10 -4.27
CA THR A 104 -10.44 -13.45 -3.86
C THR A 104 -11.49 -14.43 -3.33
N ASN A 105 -11.49 -15.69 -3.79
CA ASN A 105 -12.31 -16.74 -3.20
C ASN A 105 -11.95 -17.01 -1.72
N GLU A 106 -10.66 -16.90 -1.35
CA GLU A 106 -10.22 -17.06 0.03
C GLU A 106 -10.18 -15.76 0.85
N GLY A 107 -10.08 -14.60 0.19
CA GLY A 107 -9.91 -13.30 0.84
C GLY A 107 -11.20 -12.50 1.06
N VAL A 108 -12.32 -12.85 0.44
CA VAL A 108 -13.61 -12.25 0.78
C VAL A 108 -14.04 -12.72 2.18
N VAL A 109 -14.30 -11.76 3.09
CA VAL A 109 -14.62 -12.06 4.48
C VAL A 109 -16.12 -12.03 4.70
N MET A 110 -16.69 -13.12 5.20
CA MET A 110 -18.08 -13.16 5.67
C MET A 110 -18.13 -12.81 7.16
N THR A 111 -18.74 -11.69 7.51
CA THR A 111 -18.79 -11.23 8.91
C THR A 111 -20.13 -11.44 9.60
N LYS A 112 -21.18 -11.70 8.85
CA LYS A 112 -22.52 -12.03 9.37
C LYS A 112 -23.20 -13.06 8.46
N ASN A 113 -23.85 -14.06 9.06
CA ASN A 113 -24.67 -15.06 8.34
C ASN A 113 -25.76 -15.62 9.25
N ASP A 114 -26.79 -14.83 9.48
CA ASP A 114 -27.87 -15.17 10.41
C ASP A 114 -28.67 -16.38 9.93
N ASN A 115 -28.85 -17.33 10.84
CA ASN A 115 -29.58 -18.58 10.60
C ASN A 115 -29.08 -19.39 9.38
N SER A 116 -27.78 -19.28 9.06
CA SER A 116 -27.18 -19.92 7.87
C SER A 116 -27.94 -19.56 6.59
N PHE A 117 -28.25 -18.27 6.40
CA PHE A 117 -28.97 -17.78 5.25
C PHE A 117 -28.18 -18.04 3.95
N LEU A 118 -26.89 -17.74 3.95
CA LEU A 118 -25.99 -18.15 2.87
C LEU A 118 -25.44 -19.56 3.18
N PRO A 119 -25.19 -20.38 2.14
CA PRO A 119 -25.35 -20.11 0.71
C PRO A 119 -26.81 -20.24 0.25
N ILE A 120 -27.16 -19.55 -0.85
CA ILE A 120 -28.44 -19.66 -1.52
C ILE A 120 -28.28 -20.26 -2.93
N VAL A 121 -29.23 -21.07 -3.35
CA VAL A 121 -29.24 -21.60 -4.72
C VAL A 121 -29.35 -20.43 -5.71
N PRO A 122 -28.58 -20.42 -6.82
CA PRO A 122 -28.67 -19.38 -7.82
C PRO A 122 -30.08 -19.13 -8.31
N GLN A 123 -30.53 -17.92 -8.24
CA GLN A 123 -31.88 -17.46 -8.50
C GLN A 123 -31.89 -16.00 -8.96
N LYS A 124 -33.04 -15.40 -9.08
CA LYS A 124 -33.18 -13.95 -9.28
C LYS A 124 -32.77 -13.21 -8.01
N ILE A 125 -32.06 -12.08 -8.16
CA ILE A 125 -31.63 -11.24 -7.08
C ILE A 125 -31.72 -9.75 -7.46
N ASN A 126 -32.28 -8.93 -6.58
CA ASN A 126 -32.27 -7.48 -6.73
C ASN A 126 -30.95 -6.92 -6.16
N VAL A 127 -30.20 -6.18 -6.94
CA VAL A 127 -28.95 -5.56 -6.47
C VAL A 127 -29.13 -4.05 -6.42
N PHE A 128 -29.11 -3.50 -5.22
CA PHE A 128 -29.28 -2.09 -4.91
C PHE A 128 -27.92 -1.43 -4.62
N GLY A 129 -27.86 -0.12 -4.78
CA GLY A 129 -26.67 0.69 -4.58
C GLY A 129 -25.93 0.93 -5.89
N TRP A 130 -25.56 2.19 -6.11
CA TRP A 130 -24.84 2.62 -7.32
C TRP A 130 -23.52 1.87 -7.53
N SER A 131 -22.87 1.46 -6.44
CA SER A 131 -21.62 0.70 -6.45
C SER A 131 -21.75 -0.66 -7.13
N SER A 132 -22.97 -1.21 -7.23
CA SER A 132 -23.25 -2.45 -7.96
C SER A 132 -22.88 -2.37 -9.44
N THR A 133 -23.02 -1.18 -10.05
CA THR A 133 -22.72 -0.93 -11.46
C THR A 133 -21.34 -0.29 -11.67
N ASN A 134 -20.72 0.17 -10.60
CA ASN A 134 -19.46 0.91 -10.66
C ASN A 134 -18.57 0.62 -9.44
N PRO A 135 -18.17 -0.65 -9.25
CA PRO A 135 -17.44 -1.09 -8.07
C PRO A 135 -16.00 -0.61 -8.04
N VAL A 136 -15.39 -0.71 -6.86
CA VAL A 136 -13.95 -0.52 -6.63
C VAL A 136 -13.22 -1.79 -7.04
N TYR A 137 -12.37 -1.70 -8.07
CA TYR A 137 -11.53 -2.82 -8.53
C TYR A 137 -10.15 -2.83 -7.87
N GLY A 138 -9.69 -1.71 -7.38
CA GLY A 138 -8.39 -1.48 -6.75
C GLY A 138 -8.29 -0.03 -6.30
N GLY A 139 -7.08 0.45 -5.99
CA GLY A 139 -6.85 1.83 -5.62
C GLY A 139 -6.61 2.76 -6.82
N THR A 140 -5.98 3.89 -6.53
CA THR A 140 -5.56 4.90 -7.52
C THR A 140 -4.05 5.15 -7.42
N GLY A 141 -3.48 5.89 -8.37
CA GLY A 141 -2.04 6.15 -8.39
C GLY A 141 -1.25 4.94 -8.89
N SER A 142 -0.17 4.59 -8.20
CA SER A 142 0.69 3.44 -8.55
C SER A 142 -0.03 2.09 -8.47
N GLY A 143 -1.05 1.97 -7.62
CA GLY A 143 -1.91 0.79 -7.48
C GLY A 143 -3.18 0.79 -8.35
N THR A 144 -3.22 1.60 -9.42
CA THR A 144 -4.39 1.67 -10.32
C THR A 144 -4.56 0.38 -11.13
N VAL A 145 -5.79 -0.09 -11.20
CA VAL A 145 -6.23 -1.24 -12.02
C VAL A 145 -6.96 -0.76 -13.27
N ASP A 146 -6.63 -1.33 -14.44
CA ASP A 146 -7.44 -1.12 -15.66
C ASP A 146 -8.74 -1.95 -15.59
N ALA A 147 -9.82 -1.28 -15.23
CA ALA A 147 -11.14 -1.88 -15.08
C ALA A 147 -11.90 -2.07 -16.40
N THR A 148 -11.35 -1.67 -17.56
CA THR A 148 -12.10 -1.65 -18.83
C THR A 148 -12.55 -3.03 -19.30
N THR A 149 -11.86 -4.08 -18.88
CA THR A 149 -12.16 -5.49 -19.20
C THR A 149 -12.46 -6.33 -17.97
N ALA A 150 -12.58 -5.69 -16.81
CA ALA A 150 -12.77 -6.38 -15.54
C ALA A 150 -14.20 -6.94 -15.40
N VAL A 151 -14.31 -8.02 -14.64
CA VAL A 151 -15.60 -8.59 -14.22
C VAL A 151 -16.14 -7.73 -13.08
N GLY A 152 -17.28 -7.09 -13.27
CA GLY A 152 -17.98 -6.35 -12.20
C GLY A 152 -18.86 -7.25 -11.34
N ILE A 153 -19.40 -6.70 -10.24
CA ILE A 153 -20.24 -7.43 -9.27
C ILE A 153 -21.41 -8.12 -9.94
N LEU A 154 -22.21 -7.40 -10.74
CA LEU A 154 -23.37 -7.98 -11.45
C LEU A 154 -22.94 -9.13 -12.35
N LYS A 155 -21.82 -8.98 -13.07
CA LYS A 155 -21.32 -10.02 -13.95
C LYS A 155 -20.77 -11.23 -13.20
N GLY A 156 -20.13 -11.03 -12.05
CA GLY A 156 -19.70 -12.11 -11.16
C GLY A 156 -20.87 -12.95 -10.66
N LEU A 157 -21.96 -12.29 -10.24
CA LEU A 157 -23.22 -12.97 -9.86
C LEU A 157 -23.82 -13.76 -11.03
N GLU A 158 -23.89 -13.17 -12.24
CA GLU A 158 -24.38 -13.85 -13.44
C GLU A 158 -23.53 -15.08 -13.80
N ASN A 159 -22.20 -15.00 -13.66
CA ASN A 159 -21.28 -16.11 -13.93
C ASN A 159 -21.54 -17.30 -12.98
N ALA A 160 -21.95 -17.03 -11.74
CA ALA A 160 -22.39 -18.04 -10.76
C ALA A 160 -23.85 -18.50 -10.94
N GLY A 161 -24.54 -18.00 -11.97
CA GLY A 161 -25.89 -18.45 -12.34
C GLY A 161 -27.04 -17.65 -11.75
N PHE A 162 -26.78 -16.52 -11.08
CA PHE A 162 -27.84 -15.60 -10.64
C PHE A 162 -28.37 -14.77 -11.82
N GLU A 163 -29.62 -14.36 -11.75
CA GLU A 163 -30.20 -13.39 -12.68
C GLU A 163 -30.41 -12.05 -11.94
N THR A 164 -29.71 -11.02 -12.38
CA THR A 164 -29.76 -9.68 -11.75
C THR A 164 -30.88 -8.83 -12.36
N ASN A 165 -31.45 -7.90 -11.56
CA ASN A 165 -32.52 -7.01 -12.00
C ASN A 165 -31.95 -5.85 -12.84
N SER A 166 -32.14 -5.91 -14.16
CA SER A 166 -31.61 -4.90 -15.08
C SER A 166 -32.29 -3.53 -14.96
N GLU A 167 -33.55 -3.44 -14.48
CA GLU A 167 -34.22 -2.15 -14.28
C GLU A 167 -33.47 -1.31 -13.20
N LEU A 168 -33.00 -1.98 -12.14
CA LEU A 168 -32.17 -1.31 -11.12
C LEU A 168 -30.81 -0.90 -11.65
N SER A 169 -30.10 -1.81 -12.31
CA SER A 169 -28.77 -1.51 -12.85
C SER A 169 -28.78 -0.42 -13.93
N ASP A 170 -29.83 -0.40 -14.79
CA ASP A 170 -30.02 0.64 -15.78
C ASP A 170 -30.28 2.00 -15.11
N MET A 171 -31.07 2.03 -14.03
CA MET A 171 -31.35 3.24 -13.25
C MET A 171 -30.06 3.83 -12.65
N TYR A 172 -29.24 3.01 -12.01
CA TYR A 172 -27.97 3.48 -11.43
C TYR A 172 -27.01 3.99 -12.51
N THR A 173 -26.89 3.28 -13.62
CA THR A 173 -26.05 3.67 -14.76
C THR A 173 -26.54 4.98 -15.38
N GLU A 174 -27.85 5.20 -15.48
CA GLU A 174 -28.44 6.43 -16.03
C GLU A 174 -28.31 7.61 -15.05
N TYR A 175 -28.45 7.34 -13.74
CA TYR A 175 -28.35 8.38 -12.71
C TYR A 175 -26.94 9.02 -12.70
N ARG A 176 -25.91 8.22 -12.80
CA ARG A 176 -24.56 8.72 -12.92
C ARG A 176 -23.69 7.79 -13.77
N GLN A 177 -23.31 8.27 -14.97
CA GLN A 177 -22.60 7.46 -15.96
C GLN A 177 -21.19 7.07 -15.51
N ASP A 178 -20.51 7.99 -14.83
CA ASP A 178 -19.14 7.78 -14.38
C ASP A 178 -19.03 7.92 -12.85
N ARG A 179 -18.31 7.01 -12.24
CA ARG A 179 -17.95 7.10 -10.84
C ARG A 179 -16.95 8.26 -10.67
N PRO A 180 -17.06 9.05 -9.57
CA PRO A 180 -15.99 9.94 -9.17
C PRO A 180 -14.69 9.15 -9.01
N VAL A 181 -13.62 9.64 -9.61
CA VAL A 181 -12.29 9.02 -9.49
C VAL A 181 -11.44 9.89 -8.60
N ILE A 182 -10.91 9.32 -7.53
CA ILE A 182 -9.89 9.95 -6.73
C ILE A 182 -8.61 10.00 -7.57
N SER A 183 -8.06 11.20 -7.78
CA SER A 183 -6.88 11.42 -8.61
C SER A 183 -5.88 12.31 -7.91
N ILE A 184 -4.62 11.92 -7.93
CA ILE A 184 -3.52 12.73 -7.40
C ILE A 184 -3.24 14.00 -8.20
N ASN A 185 -3.72 14.09 -9.46
CA ASN A 185 -3.38 15.17 -10.37
C ASN A 185 -4.45 16.25 -10.48
N ASP A 186 -5.73 15.92 -10.38
CA ASP A 186 -6.85 16.77 -10.75
C ASP A 186 -7.75 17.21 -9.58
N GLY A 187 -7.36 16.90 -8.34
CA GLY A 187 -8.24 17.03 -7.17
C GLY A 187 -9.15 15.80 -7.05
N GLN A 188 -10.01 15.81 -6.02
CA GLN A 188 -10.79 14.64 -5.68
C GLN A 188 -12.26 14.94 -5.65
N ASP A 189 -13.06 14.06 -6.21
CA ASP A 189 -14.51 14.06 -6.09
C ASP A 189 -14.93 12.95 -5.11
N TRP A 190 -15.30 13.33 -3.90
CA TRP A 190 -15.75 12.44 -2.83
C TRP A 190 -17.21 12.05 -2.95
N THR A 191 -17.90 12.46 -4.03
CA THR A 191 -19.33 12.18 -4.22
C THR A 191 -19.57 10.67 -4.21
N LEU A 192 -20.52 10.26 -3.39
CA LEU A 192 -21.13 8.92 -3.42
C LEU A 192 -22.45 9.04 -4.20
N PRO A 193 -22.48 8.71 -5.50
CA PRO A 193 -23.62 9.03 -6.35
C PRO A 193 -24.81 8.08 -6.15
N GLU A 194 -25.29 7.96 -4.90
CA GLU A 194 -26.44 7.12 -4.57
C GLU A 194 -27.76 7.80 -4.95
N VAL A 195 -28.69 7.00 -5.43
CA VAL A 195 -30.01 7.48 -5.84
C VAL A 195 -30.85 7.79 -4.61
N PRO A 196 -31.36 9.03 -4.45
CA PRO A 196 -32.24 9.36 -3.33
C PRO A 196 -33.47 8.44 -3.24
N ALA A 197 -33.83 7.97 -2.06
CA ALA A 197 -34.97 7.08 -1.84
C ALA A 197 -36.27 7.63 -2.43
N ALA A 198 -36.46 8.95 -2.47
CA ALA A 198 -37.60 9.61 -3.06
C ALA A 198 -37.72 9.45 -4.59
N ASP A 199 -36.62 9.11 -5.26
CA ASP A 199 -36.61 8.89 -6.71
C ASP A 199 -36.96 7.45 -7.11
N TYR A 200 -37.06 6.52 -6.15
CA TYR A 200 -37.58 5.20 -6.34
C TYR A 200 -39.12 5.25 -6.41
N SER A 201 -39.66 5.16 -7.60
CA SER A 201 -41.13 5.12 -7.76
C SER A 201 -41.71 3.85 -7.17
N ASP A 202 -42.98 3.90 -6.75
CA ASP A 202 -43.74 2.70 -6.32
C ASP A 202 -43.67 1.57 -7.36
N LYS A 203 -43.56 1.93 -8.64
CA LYS A 203 -43.45 0.95 -9.73
C LYS A 203 -42.12 0.20 -9.63
N ILE A 204 -40.98 0.90 -9.51
CA ILE A 204 -39.66 0.27 -9.41
C ILE A 204 -39.60 -0.70 -8.23
N ILE A 205 -40.11 -0.30 -7.07
CA ILE A 205 -40.11 -1.15 -5.86
C ILE A 205 -41.03 -2.35 -6.04
N ASN A 206 -42.24 -2.17 -6.62
CA ASN A 206 -43.16 -3.29 -6.86
C ASN A 206 -42.59 -4.24 -7.92
N ASP A 207 -42.01 -3.75 -8.99
CA ASP A 207 -41.37 -4.58 -10.03
C ASP A 207 -40.16 -5.34 -9.45
N ALA A 208 -39.36 -4.75 -8.54
CA ALA A 208 -38.30 -5.41 -7.84
C ALA A 208 -38.82 -6.53 -6.90
N LYS A 209 -39.90 -6.30 -6.17
CA LYS A 209 -40.54 -7.33 -5.34
C LYS A 209 -41.14 -8.46 -6.19
N ASP A 210 -41.72 -8.15 -7.33
CA ASP A 210 -42.21 -9.16 -8.27
C ASP A 210 -41.08 -9.95 -8.95
N PHE A 211 -39.85 -9.35 -9.00
CA PHE A 211 -38.69 -9.97 -9.59
C PHE A 211 -38.03 -10.99 -8.64
N SER A 212 -37.80 -10.64 -7.37
CA SER A 212 -37.16 -11.51 -6.36
C SER A 212 -37.48 -11.07 -4.94
N ASP A 213 -37.56 -12.04 -4.02
CA ASP A 213 -37.70 -11.82 -2.57
C ASP A 213 -36.32 -11.49 -1.92
N VAL A 214 -35.20 -11.76 -2.61
CA VAL A 214 -33.84 -11.51 -2.12
C VAL A 214 -33.30 -10.18 -2.67
N ALA A 215 -32.77 -9.36 -1.77
CA ALA A 215 -32.10 -8.11 -2.10
C ALA A 215 -30.64 -8.15 -1.65
N MET A 216 -29.79 -7.44 -2.38
CA MET A 216 -28.41 -7.15 -2.03
C MET A 216 -28.19 -5.65 -2.04
N ILE A 217 -27.53 -5.10 -1.04
CA ILE A 217 -27.08 -3.71 -1.00
C ILE A 217 -25.58 -3.71 -1.17
N VAL A 218 -25.06 -2.91 -2.10
CA VAL A 218 -23.63 -2.74 -2.34
C VAL A 218 -23.24 -1.32 -1.98
N LEU A 219 -22.36 -1.18 -0.99
CA LEU A 219 -21.75 0.09 -0.58
C LEU A 219 -20.27 0.06 -0.89
N SER A 220 -19.68 1.21 -1.22
CA SER A 220 -18.24 1.28 -1.46
C SER A 220 -17.61 2.54 -0.90
N ARG A 221 -16.36 2.38 -0.48
CA ARG A 221 -15.44 3.47 -0.17
C ARG A 221 -14.11 3.22 -0.88
N THR A 222 -13.44 4.27 -1.27
CA THR A 222 -12.14 4.14 -1.92
C THR A 222 -11.17 5.19 -1.41
N GLY A 223 -9.99 4.75 -1.04
CA GLY A 223 -8.82 5.57 -0.82
C GLY A 223 -8.03 5.76 -2.11
N GLY A 224 -7.00 6.56 -2.06
CA GLY A 224 -6.14 6.80 -3.20
C GLY A 224 -4.78 7.38 -2.80
N GLU A 225 -3.79 7.13 -3.64
CA GLU A 225 -2.47 7.71 -3.47
C GLU A 225 -2.55 9.25 -3.43
N GLY A 226 -1.92 9.86 -2.44
CA GLY A 226 -1.83 11.31 -2.23
C GLY A 226 -2.98 11.89 -1.41
N THR A 227 -3.93 11.09 -0.91
CA THR A 227 -5.08 11.58 -0.14
C THR A 227 -5.66 10.52 0.79
N ASP A 228 -5.79 10.89 2.06
CA ASP A 228 -6.54 10.13 3.05
C ASP A 228 -8.04 10.39 2.93
N LEU A 229 -8.84 9.49 3.48
CA LEU A 229 -10.29 9.64 3.50
C LEU A 229 -10.68 10.78 4.46
N PRO A 230 -11.74 11.55 4.14
CA PRO A 230 -12.18 12.65 5.00
C PRO A 230 -12.69 12.17 6.38
N ILE A 231 -12.11 12.75 7.42
CA ILE A 231 -12.58 12.56 8.81
C ILE A 231 -13.79 13.43 9.15
N ASP A 232 -14.07 14.46 8.35
CA ASP A 232 -15.22 15.37 8.46
C ASP A 232 -15.62 15.80 7.03
N MET A 233 -16.83 15.45 6.64
CA MET A 233 -17.38 15.77 5.32
C MET A 233 -17.98 17.18 5.23
N GLY A 234 -18.27 17.83 6.35
CA GLY A 234 -18.86 19.17 6.38
C GLY A 234 -18.08 20.20 5.55
N PRO A 235 -16.76 20.40 5.81
CA PRO A 235 -15.94 21.33 5.03
C PRO A 235 -15.89 21.02 3.54
N ILE A 236 -15.94 19.74 3.16
CA ILE A 236 -15.90 19.33 1.75
C ILE A 236 -17.20 19.67 1.04
N MET A 237 -18.35 19.42 1.69
CA MET A 237 -19.67 19.75 1.13
C MET A 237 -19.89 21.26 0.98
N ASP A 238 -19.40 22.07 1.90
CA ASP A 238 -19.47 23.53 1.84
C ASP A 238 -18.61 24.14 0.71
N GLY A 239 -17.80 23.35 0.04
CA GLY A 239 -16.86 23.82 -0.96
C GLY A 239 -15.73 24.69 -0.36
N SER A 240 -15.66 24.76 0.98
CA SER A 240 -14.47 25.19 1.67
C SER A 240 -13.45 24.08 1.42
N THR A 241 -12.52 24.33 0.53
CA THR A 241 -11.38 23.45 0.37
C THR A 241 -10.78 23.26 1.76
N MET A 242 -10.70 22.02 2.22
CA MET A 242 -9.69 21.72 3.21
C MET A 242 -8.40 22.23 2.60
N ASP A 243 -7.88 23.35 3.13
CA ASP A 243 -6.59 23.88 2.71
C ASP A 243 -5.51 23.00 3.34
N ILE A 244 -5.47 21.75 2.88
CA ILE A 244 -4.50 20.75 3.33
C ILE A 244 -3.17 20.91 2.61
N GLY A 245 -2.95 22.12 2.11
CA GLY A 245 -1.61 22.59 1.76
C GLY A 245 -0.93 21.90 0.61
N THR A 246 -1.58 20.98 -0.08
CA THR A 246 -1.03 20.38 -1.27
C THR A 246 -1.95 20.58 -2.47
N LYS A 247 -1.36 20.73 -3.65
CA LYS A 247 -2.04 20.88 -4.94
C LYS A 247 -3.04 19.73 -5.22
N TYR A 248 -2.92 18.63 -4.50
CA TYR A 248 -3.63 17.38 -4.73
C TYR A 248 -4.85 17.15 -3.81
N THR A 249 -5.19 18.09 -2.96
CA THR A 249 -6.16 17.88 -1.88
C THR A 249 -7.37 18.79 -1.90
N LYS A 250 -7.76 19.26 -3.10
CA LYS A 250 -9.06 19.93 -3.27
C LYS A 250 -10.13 18.87 -3.47
N GLY A 251 -10.82 18.53 -2.38
CA GLY A 251 -11.99 17.70 -2.44
C GLY A 251 -13.21 18.47 -2.92
N THR A 252 -14.03 17.85 -3.75
CA THR A 252 -15.37 18.31 -4.10
C THR A 252 -16.40 17.26 -3.71
N TYR A 253 -17.61 17.70 -3.42
CA TYR A 253 -18.75 16.84 -3.18
C TYR A 253 -20.00 17.42 -3.82
N THR A 254 -20.84 16.57 -4.37
CA THR A 254 -22.14 16.95 -4.91
C THR A 254 -23.21 16.18 -4.17
N ASN A 255 -24.07 16.87 -3.42
CA ASN A 255 -25.22 16.26 -2.75
C ASN A 255 -26.13 15.54 -3.74
N ASN A 256 -26.57 14.35 -3.38
CA ASN A 256 -27.50 13.54 -4.18
C ASN A 256 -28.94 14.09 -4.06
N SER A 257 -29.35 14.50 -2.87
CA SER A 257 -30.64 15.12 -2.63
C SER A 257 -30.59 16.65 -2.75
N LYS A 258 -31.74 17.27 -3.10
CA LYS A 258 -31.92 18.71 -3.04
C LYS A 258 -32.61 19.16 -1.74
N ASP A 259 -33.07 18.20 -0.97
CA ASP A 259 -33.90 18.42 0.19
C ASP A 259 -33.12 18.33 1.52
N TYR A 260 -31.92 17.73 1.48
CA TYR A 260 -31.02 17.55 2.63
C TYR A 260 -29.57 17.41 2.19
N ASP A 261 -28.65 17.64 3.10
CA ASP A 261 -27.23 17.35 2.92
C ASP A 261 -26.96 15.87 3.20
N ASP A 262 -26.05 15.24 2.41
CA ASP A 262 -25.74 13.83 2.52
C ASP A 262 -24.97 13.47 3.80
N PHE A 263 -24.21 14.42 4.35
CA PHE A 263 -23.48 14.25 5.61
C PHE A 263 -23.75 15.42 6.56
N GLU A 264 -23.73 15.15 7.84
CA GLU A 264 -23.79 16.15 8.91
C GLU A 264 -22.38 16.71 9.20
N ASP A 265 -22.31 17.88 9.86
CA ASP A 265 -21.05 18.45 10.32
C ASP A 265 -20.36 17.49 11.30
N GLY A 266 -19.08 17.17 11.08
CA GLY A 266 -18.31 16.23 11.88
C GLY A 266 -18.51 14.76 11.53
N GLN A 267 -19.39 14.46 10.57
CA GLN A 267 -19.59 13.09 10.07
C GLN A 267 -18.48 12.73 9.08
N SER A 268 -17.91 11.54 9.26
CA SER A 268 -16.81 11.06 8.43
C SER A 268 -17.28 10.39 7.12
N TYR A 269 -16.36 10.25 6.17
CA TYR A 269 -16.61 9.49 4.93
C TYR A 269 -16.82 7.99 5.18
N LEU A 270 -16.36 7.45 6.33
CA LEU A 270 -16.50 6.05 6.73
C LEU A 270 -17.80 5.73 7.50
N GLU A 271 -18.70 6.68 7.58
CA GLU A 271 -20.07 6.49 8.04
C GLU A 271 -21.04 6.44 6.86
N LEU A 272 -22.28 5.99 7.08
CA LEU A 272 -23.32 6.05 6.04
C LEU A 272 -23.68 7.51 5.75
N SER A 273 -23.70 7.88 4.48
CA SER A 273 -24.36 9.12 4.08
C SER A 273 -25.89 9.01 4.31
N LYS A 274 -26.55 10.15 4.43
CA LYS A 274 -28.02 10.18 4.59
C LYS A 274 -28.75 9.47 3.44
N THR A 275 -28.25 9.62 2.23
CA THR A 275 -28.85 8.96 1.05
C THR A 275 -28.64 7.45 1.09
N GLU A 276 -27.48 6.96 1.53
CA GLU A 276 -27.23 5.52 1.75
C GLU A 276 -28.08 4.98 2.90
N GLN A 277 -28.24 5.72 4.00
CA GLN A 277 -29.12 5.35 5.11
C GLN A 277 -30.59 5.21 4.62
N ASP A 278 -31.06 6.18 3.84
CA ASP A 278 -32.42 6.14 3.27
C ASP A 278 -32.59 4.94 2.29
N LEU A 279 -31.53 4.54 1.57
CA LEU A 279 -31.54 3.34 0.74
C LEU A 279 -31.67 2.07 1.60
N VAL A 280 -30.89 1.95 2.67
CA VAL A 280 -30.97 0.82 3.61
C VAL A 280 -32.39 0.70 4.20
N ASP A 281 -32.94 1.83 4.67
CA ASP A 281 -34.31 1.89 5.19
C ASP A 281 -35.36 1.46 4.14
N LEU A 282 -35.18 1.93 2.90
CA LEU A 282 -36.08 1.57 1.79
C LEU A 282 -36.01 0.08 1.50
N VAL A 283 -34.82 -0.50 1.40
CA VAL A 283 -34.65 -1.92 1.06
C VAL A 283 -35.13 -2.80 2.20
N CYS A 284 -34.71 -2.55 3.43
CA CYS A 284 -35.11 -3.33 4.61
C CYS A 284 -36.63 -3.21 4.94
N SER A 285 -37.29 -2.13 4.52
CA SER A 285 -38.73 -2.00 4.65
C SER A 285 -39.52 -2.81 3.60
N ASN A 286 -38.89 -3.28 2.53
CA ASN A 286 -39.52 -3.93 1.41
C ASN A 286 -39.08 -5.38 1.20
N PHE A 287 -37.97 -5.82 1.74
CA PHE A 287 -37.38 -7.15 1.60
C PHE A 287 -37.03 -7.73 2.97
N ASP A 288 -37.30 -9.01 3.19
CA ASP A 288 -37.02 -9.72 4.44
C ASP A 288 -35.62 -10.40 4.44
N ASP A 289 -35.08 -10.65 3.25
CA ASP A 289 -33.80 -11.34 3.04
C ASP A 289 -32.82 -10.42 2.29
N VAL A 290 -31.96 -9.75 3.06
CA VAL A 290 -31.01 -8.75 2.56
C VAL A 290 -29.57 -9.19 2.82
N ILE A 291 -28.74 -9.11 1.77
CA ILE A 291 -27.29 -9.28 1.82
C ILE A 291 -26.66 -7.89 1.71
N VAL A 292 -25.68 -7.58 2.55
CA VAL A 292 -24.86 -6.37 2.43
C VAL A 292 -23.47 -6.76 1.93
N VAL A 293 -22.99 -6.08 0.91
CA VAL A 293 -21.61 -6.17 0.41
C VAL A 293 -20.95 -4.82 0.61
N TYR A 294 -19.89 -4.79 1.39
CA TYR A 294 -19.01 -3.63 1.50
C TYR A 294 -17.81 -3.81 0.58
N ASN A 295 -17.70 -2.95 -0.43
CA ASN A 295 -16.62 -2.94 -1.41
C ASN A 295 -15.69 -1.76 -1.13
N GLY A 296 -14.77 -1.96 -0.19
CA GLY A 296 -13.77 -0.99 0.23
C GLY A 296 -12.67 -1.63 1.05
N ALA A 297 -11.50 -1.01 1.08
CA ALA A 297 -10.35 -1.46 1.85
C ALA A 297 -10.37 -0.92 3.29
N ASN A 298 -10.87 0.29 3.47
CA ASN A 298 -10.88 0.98 4.75
C ASN A 298 -12.01 0.49 5.65
N ALA A 299 -11.75 0.26 6.93
CA ALA A 299 -12.76 -0.21 7.89
C ALA A 299 -13.86 0.86 8.11
N MET A 300 -15.03 0.63 7.52
CA MET A 300 -16.22 1.48 7.63
C MET A 300 -17.04 1.10 8.86
N GLU A 301 -17.77 2.03 9.45
CA GLU A 301 -18.77 1.71 10.47
C GLU A 301 -19.90 0.84 9.88
N LEU A 302 -19.97 -0.41 10.30
CA LEU A 302 -21.00 -1.38 9.90
C LEU A 302 -21.92 -1.80 11.04
N GLY A 303 -21.83 -1.16 12.21
CA GLY A 303 -22.66 -1.47 13.38
C GLY A 303 -24.16 -1.43 13.11
N TRP A 304 -24.58 -0.52 12.23
CA TRP A 304 -25.97 -0.37 11.79
C TRP A 304 -26.58 -1.64 11.16
N THR A 305 -25.73 -2.55 10.63
CA THR A 305 -26.24 -3.82 10.04
C THR A 305 -26.93 -4.73 11.03
N ASN A 306 -26.71 -4.51 12.34
CA ASN A 306 -27.40 -5.23 13.41
C ASN A 306 -28.74 -4.62 13.81
N ASP A 307 -29.04 -3.41 13.38
CA ASP A 307 -30.32 -2.73 13.67
C ASP A 307 -31.46 -3.22 12.78
N TYR A 308 -31.14 -3.98 11.72
CA TYR A 308 -32.11 -4.51 10.77
C TYR A 308 -32.13 -6.05 10.79
N GLU A 309 -33.23 -6.62 11.27
CA GLU A 309 -33.46 -8.09 11.24
C GLU A 309 -33.49 -8.67 9.81
N GLN A 310 -33.71 -7.83 8.82
CA GLN A 310 -33.73 -8.18 7.40
C GLN A 310 -32.33 -8.44 6.84
N ILE A 311 -31.29 -7.82 7.39
CA ILE A 311 -29.91 -8.03 6.96
C ILE A 311 -29.43 -9.38 7.49
N LYS A 312 -29.42 -10.39 6.63
CA LYS A 312 -29.06 -11.77 6.98
C LYS A 312 -27.57 -12.04 6.86
N SER A 313 -26.90 -11.38 5.92
CA SER A 313 -25.47 -11.63 5.67
C SER A 313 -24.75 -10.36 5.32
N VAL A 314 -23.47 -10.29 5.73
CA VAL A 314 -22.55 -9.19 5.42
C VAL A 314 -21.24 -9.78 4.89
N LEU A 315 -20.79 -9.28 3.73
CA LEU A 315 -19.55 -9.68 3.07
C LEU A 315 -18.66 -8.46 2.88
N LEU A 316 -17.38 -8.57 3.24
CA LEU A 316 -16.34 -7.59 2.96
C LEU A 316 -15.58 -8.03 1.72
N CYS A 317 -15.50 -7.17 0.71
CA CYS A 317 -14.82 -7.43 -0.55
C CYS A 317 -14.15 -6.15 -1.02
N ALA A 318 -12.87 -5.96 -0.74
CA ALA A 318 -12.12 -4.79 -1.17
C ALA A 318 -11.91 -4.77 -2.69
N GLY A 319 -10.85 -4.14 -3.21
CA GLY A 319 -10.59 -4.06 -4.65
C GLY A 319 -10.26 -5.43 -5.24
N ALA A 320 -11.18 -6.00 -6.02
CA ALA A 320 -11.12 -7.40 -6.45
C ALA A 320 -10.35 -7.64 -7.76
N GLY A 321 -9.73 -6.60 -8.36
CA GLY A 321 -8.97 -6.75 -9.61
C GLY A 321 -9.83 -7.15 -10.83
N ALA A 322 -9.16 -7.75 -11.82
CA ALA A 322 -9.76 -8.02 -13.13
C ALA A 322 -10.88 -9.06 -13.11
N THR A 323 -10.79 -10.10 -12.26
CA THR A 323 -11.74 -11.23 -12.27
C THR A 323 -12.30 -11.58 -10.89
N GLY A 324 -11.79 -10.95 -9.83
CA GLY A 324 -12.08 -11.38 -8.46
C GLY A 324 -13.53 -11.21 -8.02
N PHE A 325 -14.35 -10.37 -8.64
CA PHE A 325 -15.77 -10.31 -8.32
C PHE A 325 -16.56 -11.59 -8.70
N ASN A 326 -15.94 -12.54 -9.41
CA ASN A 326 -16.51 -13.88 -9.51
C ASN A 326 -16.66 -14.54 -8.13
N ALA A 327 -15.73 -14.25 -7.21
CA ALA A 327 -15.76 -14.81 -5.84
C ALA A 327 -17.05 -14.48 -5.09
N LEU A 328 -17.64 -13.30 -5.27
CA LEU A 328 -18.93 -12.97 -4.64
C LEU A 328 -20.04 -13.93 -5.09
N GLY A 329 -20.12 -14.19 -6.40
CA GLY A 329 -21.07 -15.16 -6.93
C GLY A 329 -20.83 -16.58 -6.41
N ASN A 330 -19.55 -17.02 -6.39
CA ASN A 330 -19.15 -18.34 -5.92
C ASN A 330 -19.47 -18.56 -4.44
N ILE A 331 -19.18 -17.55 -3.60
CA ILE A 331 -19.48 -17.60 -2.16
C ILE A 331 -21.00 -17.62 -1.95
N ILE A 332 -21.73 -16.68 -2.53
CA ILE A 332 -23.18 -16.57 -2.32
C ILE A 332 -23.92 -17.84 -2.80
N SER A 333 -23.43 -18.49 -3.87
CA SER A 333 -24.00 -19.75 -4.38
C SER A 333 -23.58 -21.00 -3.58
N GLY A 334 -22.52 -20.90 -2.77
CA GLY A 334 -21.93 -22.03 -2.06
C GLY A 334 -21.00 -22.89 -2.90
N GLU A 335 -20.59 -22.41 -4.08
CA GLU A 335 -19.52 -23.05 -4.87
C GLU A 335 -18.18 -22.95 -4.12
N VAL A 336 -17.99 -21.87 -3.39
CA VAL A 336 -16.85 -21.63 -2.49
C VAL A 336 -17.37 -21.40 -1.08
N ASN A 337 -16.76 -22.07 -0.11
CA ASN A 337 -16.96 -21.80 1.29
C ASN A 337 -15.99 -20.67 1.72
N PRO A 338 -16.49 -19.51 2.24
CA PRO A 338 -15.61 -18.44 2.66
C PRO A 338 -14.68 -18.87 3.80
N SER A 339 -13.43 -18.42 3.74
CA SER A 339 -12.38 -18.67 4.74
C SER A 339 -11.51 -17.44 5.00
N GLY A 340 -11.91 -16.27 4.51
CA GLY A 340 -11.24 -15.01 4.74
C GLY A 340 -11.43 -14.52 6.16
N LYS A 341 -10.39 -13.84 6.68
CA LYS A 341 -10.38 -13.22 8.01
C LYS A 341 -10.06 -11.73 7.91
N THR A 342 -10.59 -10.93 8.82
CA THR A 342 -10.26 -9.49 8.90
C THR A 342 -8.78 -9.29 9.22
N THR A 343 -8.21 -8.25 8.64
CA THR A 343 -6.82 -7.83 8.88
C THR A 343 -6.73 -6.57 9.73
N ASP A 344 -7.90 -6.06 10.13
CA ASP A 344 -8.08 -4.84 10.90
C ASP A 344 -9.20 -5.01 11.91
N THR A 345 -9.12 -4.25 12.99
CA THR A 345 -10.21 -4.12 13.96
C THR A 345 -11.27 -3.17 13.44
N TRP A 346 -12.52 -3.62 13.35
CA TRP A 346 -13.66 -2.80 12.91
C TRP A 346 -14.40 -2.23 14.11
N LEU A 347 -14.63 -0.93 14.12
CA LEU A 347 -15.27 -0.22 15.23
C LEU A 347 -16.76 0.01 14.98
N LYS A 348 -17.51 0.09 16.06
CA LYS A 348 -18.91 0.55 16.05
C LYS A 348 -19.06 2.05 15.94
N ASP A 349 -18.06 2.80 16.42
CA ASP A 349 -17.93 4.26 16.37
C ASP A 349 -16.45 4.58 16.16
N ILE A 350 -16.10 5.00 14.96
CA ILE A 350 -14.73 5.27 14.56
C ILE A 350 -14.11 6.44 15.32
N ASN A 351 -14.94 7.33 15.87
CA ASN A 351 -14.50 8.44 16.69
C ASN A 351 -13.93 8.01 18.06
N LYS A 352 -14.02 6.71 18.40
CA LYS A 352 -13.39 6.11 19.59
C LYS A 352 -11.96 5.62 19.34
N ALA A 353 -11.47 5.71 18.13
CA ALA A 353 -10.10 5.32 17.82
C ALA A 353 -9.08 6.23 18.52
N PRO A 354 -8.00 5.69 19.10
CA PRO A 354 -7.01 6.49 19.85
C PRO A 354 -6.27 7.51 18.98
N TYR A 355 -6.20 7.29 17.68
CA TYR A 355 -5.53 8.15 16.69
C TYR A 355 -6.40 9.30 16.19
N ILE A 356 -7.70 9.32 16.43
CA ILE A 356 -8.67 10.17 15.69
C ILE A 356 -8.33 11.68 15.76
N ASN A 357 -7.76 12.16 16.84
CA ASN A 357 -7.36 13.55 16.99
C ASN A 357 -5.92 13.82 16.50
N ASN A 358 -5.20 12.78 16.04
CA ASN A 358 -3.79 12.85 15.65
C ASN A 358 -3.58 12.27 14.24
N ILE A 359 -4.56 12.43 13.35
CA ILE A 359 -4.51 12.20 11.92
C ILE A 359 -5.00 13.45 11.18
N GLY A 360 -4.61 13.61 9.91
CA GLY A 360 -5.04 14.73 9.08
C GLY A 360 -4.01 15.86 8.98
N HIS A 361 -4.47 17.09 8.87
CA HIS A 361 -3.61 18.22 8.55
C HIS A 361 -3.21 19.03 9.79
N PHE A 362 -1.93 18.99 10.14
CA PHE A 362 -1.32 19.84 11.17
C PHE A 362 -0.15 20.60 10.54
N ALA A 363 -0.23 21.95 10.53
CA ALA A 363 0.81 22.81 9.96
C ALA A 363 1.57 23.58 11.03
N TYR A 364 2.90 23.60 10.94
CA TYR A 364 3.72 24.43 11.82
C TYR A 364 3.52 25.91 11.55
N THR A 365 3.53 26.74 12.62
CA THR A 365 3.25 28.17 12.56
C THR A 365 4.48 29.03 12.38
N ASN A 366 5.68 28.51 12.68
CA ASN A 366 6.96 29.26 12.66
C ASN A 366 7.83 28.92 11.44
N THR A 367 7.22 28.64 10.31
CA THR A 367 7.90 28.22 9.06
C THR A 367 8.70 29.33 8.35
N ASP A 368 8.59 30.58 8.82
CA ASP A 368 9.44 31.69 8.35
C ASP A 368 10.93 31.45 8.60
N LYS A 369 11.26 30.57 9.55
CA LYS A 369 12.63 30.15 9.87
C LYS A 369 13.18 29.07 8.94
N VAL A 370 12.32 28.37 8.19
CA VAL A 370 12.73 27.43 7.17
C VAL A 370 13.30 28.21 5.99
N SER A 371 14.48 27.84 5.50
CA SER A 371 15.14 28.62 4.46
C SER A 371 14.30 28.72 3.17
N ASP A 372 14.46 29.84 2.45
CA ASP A 372 13.81 30.01 1.14
C ASP A 372 14.27 28.95 0.11
N ALA A 373 15.46 28.37 0.30
CA ALA A 373 15.97 27.31 -0.54
C ALA A 373 15.22 25.99 -0.28
N ALA A 374 14.97 25.64 0.99
CA ALA A 374 14.15 24.50 1.39
C ALA A 374 12.72 24.66 0.85
N LYS A 375 12.09 25.82 1.08
CA LYS A 375 10.76 26.12 0.57
C LYS A 375 10.67 25.99 -0.97
N LYS A 376 11.71 26.40 -1.70
CA LYS A 376 11.76 26.32 -3.15
C LYS A 376 12.00 24.92 -3.68
N ALA A 377 12.84 24.12 -3.00
CA ALA A 377 13.00 22.70 -3.33
C ALA A 377 11.65 21.93 -3.18
N TRP A 378 10.75 22.47 -2.38
CA TRP A 378 9.44 21.91 -2.01
C TRP A 378 8.28 22.69 -2.65
N GLU A 379 8.49 23.26 -3.83
CA GLU A 379 7.46 24.02 -4.58
C GLU A 379 6.12 23.27 -4.76
N ARG A 380 6.13 21.94 -4.64
CA ARG A 380 4.91 21.12 -4.64
C ARG A 380 4.03 21.33 -3.40
N ALA A 381 4.59 21.86 -2.34
CA ALA A 381 3.98 21.95 -1.01
C ALA A 381 3.40 23.33 -0.69
N ASP A 382 3.31 24.26 -1.63
CA ASP A 382 2.90 25.66 -1.38
C ASP A 382 3.59 26.31 -0.16
N GLY A 383 4.77 25.77 0.24
CA GLY A 383 5.56 26.26 1.38
C GLY A 383 5.05 25.84 2.76
N ILE A 384 4.13 24.90 2.84
CA ILE A 384 3.65 24.34 4.12
C ILE A 384 4.66 23.31 4.65
N VAL A 385 4.89 23.38 5.94
CA VAL A 385 5.63 22.37 6.71
C VAL A 385 4.65 21.79 7.72
N SER A 386 4.44 20.50 7.67
CA SER A 386 3.41 19.81 8.44
C SER A 386 3.98 18.71 9.32
N PHE A 387 3.15 18.17 10.21
CA PHE A 387 3.54 17.06 11.07
C PHE A 387 2.36 16.13 11.35
N VAL A 388 2.69 14.95 11.85
CA VAL A 388 1.76 13.98 12.42
C VAL A 388 2.42 13.28 13.60
N ASP A 389 1.65 13.10 14.67
CA ASP A 389 2.10 12.49 15.92
C ASP A 389 1.49 11.09 16.06
N TYR A 390 2.31 10.04 16.10
CA TYR A 390 1.86 8.66 16.31
C TYR A 390 1.79 8.36 17.80
N VAL A 391 0.84 9.05 18.45
CA VAL A 391 0.70 9.09 19.91
C VAL A 391 0.37 7.75 20.56
N GLU A 392 -0.22 6.83 19.83
CA GLU A 392 -0.62 5.51 20.30
C GLU A 392 0.57 4.58 20.61
N GLY A 393 1.79 4.91 20.13
CA GLY A 393 2.96 4.07 20.33
C GLY A 393 2.77 2.65 19.77
N ILE A 394 2.96 1.62 20.60
CA ILE A 394 2.76 0.22 20.20
C ILE A 394 1.28 -0.19 20.16
N TYR A 395 0.37 0.64 20.66
CA TYR A 395 -1.05 0.32 20.80
C TYR A 395 -1.81 0.64 19.51
N VAL A 396 -1.42 -0.02 18.41
CA VAL A 396 -2.05 0.08 17.09
C VAL A 396 -3.05 -1.07 16.91
N GLY A 397 -4.25 -0.75 16.39
CA GLY A 397 -5.27 -1.74 16.08
C GLY A 397 -5.71 -2.56 17.31
N TYR A 398 -5.89 -3.88 17.14
CA TYR A 398 -6.35 -4.79 18.20
C TYR A 398 -5.47 -4.72 19.45
N ARG A 399 -4.17 -4.42 19.33
CA ARG A 399 -3.28 -4.28 20.48
C ARG A 399 -3.79 -3.23 21.46
N PHE A 400 -4.38 -2.13 20.97
CA PHE A 400 -5.04 -1.15 21.82
C PHE A 400 -6.35 -1.69 22.39
N TYR A 401 -7.25 -2.19 21.57
CA TYR A 401 -8.63 -2.49 22.01
C TYR A 401 -8.67 -3.65 22.99
N GLU A 402 -7.88 -4.70 22.78
CA GLU A 402 -7.74 -5.83 23.72
C GLU A 402 -7.14 -5.36 25.04
N THR A 403 -6.02 -4.62 25.00
CA THR A 403 -5.35 -4.14 26.22
C THR A 403 -6.21 -3.13 26.98
N ALA A 404 -6.90 -2.25 26.30
CA ALA A 404 -7.78 -1.26 26.91
C ALA A 404 -9.02 -1.90 27.57
N ALA A 405 -9.51 -2.98 27.01
CA ALA A 405 -10.58 -3.78 27.61
C ALA A 405 -10.09 -4.52 28.85
N ASP A 406 -8.93 -5.15 28.81
CA ASP A 406 -8.31 -5.85 29.96
C ASP A 406 -8.01 -4.90 31.10
N GLU A 407 -7.56 -3.68 30.82
CA GLU A 407 -7.33 -2.64 31.83
C GLU A 407 -8.64 -1.96 32.28
N GLY A 408 -9.78 -2.25 31.66
CA GLY A 408 -11.09 -1.70 31.99
C GLY A 408 -11.31 -0.25 31.56
N LEU A 409 -10.51 0.25 30.61
CA LEU A 409 -10.68 1.57 30.00
C LEU A 409 -11.90 1.60 29.07
N ILE A 410 -12.15 0.53 28.32
CA ILE A 410 -13.27 0.37 27.41
C ILE A 410 -14.08 -0.89 27.71
N ASN A 411 -15.33 -0.93 27.24
CA ASN A 411 -16.07 -2.18 27.11
C ASN A 411 -15.87 -2.68 25.68
N TYR A 412 -15.26 -3.86 25.51
CA TYR A 412 -14.92 -4.40 24.19
C TYR A 412 -16.15 -4.56 23.30
N ASP A 413 -17.19 -5.23 23.80
CA ASP A 413 -18.44 -5.49 23.08
C ASP A 413 -19.21 -4.21 22.68
N ASP A 414 -19.01 -3.09 23.38
CA ASP A 414 -19.63 -1.81 23.04
C ASP A 414 -18.78 -1.01 22.02
N THR A 415 -17.51 -1.37 21.84
CA THR A 415 -16.53 -0.62 21.04
C THR A 415 -16.23 -1.29 19.71
N VAL A 416 -15.90 -2.59 19.76
CA VAL A 416 -15.48 -3.38 18.59
C VAL A 416 -16.68 -4.04 17.93
N MET A 417 -16.75 -3.95 16.62
CA MET A 417 -17.75 -4.61 15.78
C MET A 417 -17.27 -5.98 15.31
N TYR A 418 -16.06 -6.02 14.73
CA TYR A 418 -15.39 -7.24 14.32
C TYR A 418 -13.94 -7.19 14.81
N PRO A 419 -13.48 -8.23 15.55
CA PRO A 419 -12.06 -8.36 15.91
C PRO A 419 -11.13 -8.48 14.71
N PHE A 420 -9.85 -8.22 14.89
CA PHE A 420 -8.80 -8.67 14.00
C PHE A 420 -8.76 -10.21 13.96
N GLY A 421 -8.60 -10.81 12.77
CA GLY A 421 -8.64 -12.27 12.59
C GLY A 421 -10.06 -12.86 12.48
N TYR A 422 -11.11 -12.06 12.53
CA TYR A 422 -12.50 -12.53 12.50
C TYR A 422 -12.98 -12.89 11.10
N GLY A 423 -13.68 -14.00 10.96
CA GLY A 423 -14.37 -14.38 9.73
C GLY A 423 -15.18 -15.65 9.91
N LEU A 424 -16.32 -15.74 9.22
CA LEU A 424 -17.25 -16.87 9.28
C LEU A 424 -17.08 -17.81 8.09
N SER A 425 -17.43 -19.08 8.30
CA SER A 425 -17.46 -20.14 7.30
C SER A 425 -18.85 -20.77 7.23
N TYR A 426 -19.15 -21.51 6.16
CA TYR A 426 -20.34 -22.36 6.05
C TYR A 426 -20.22 -23.66 6.83
N THR A 427 -19.01 -23.95 7.36
CA THR A 427 -18.75 -25.12 8.21
C THR A 427 -18.25 -24.68 9.58
N THR A 428 -17.99 -25.61 10.45
CA THR A 428 -17.43 -25.39 11.78
C THR A 428 -16.18 -26.22 11.95
N PHE A 429 -15.22 -25.73 12.74
CA PHE A 429 -13.99 -26.41 13.03
C PHE A 429 -13.82 -26.57 14.55
N ASP A 430 -13.24 -27.71 14.95
CA ASP A 430 -12.74 -27.92 16.30
C ASP A 430 -11.21 -27.87 16.25
N GLU A 431 -10.60 -27.01 17.04
CA GLU A 431 -9.17 -26.86 17.16
C GLU A 431 -8.67 -27.40 18.49
N THR A 432 -7.57 -28.11 18.46
CA THR A 432 -6.94 -28.68 19.65
C THR A 432 -5.46 -28.35 19.69
N MET A 433 -5.04 -27.58 20.69
CA MET A 433 -3.66 -27.18 20.89
C MET A 433 -2.85 -28.26 21.62
N GLY A 434 -1.73 -28.67 21.04
CA GLY A 434 -0.75 -29.58 21.67
C GLY A 434 0.11 -28.90 22.74
N GLU A 435 1.12 -29.62 23.20
CA GLU A 435 2.09 -29.08 24.17
C GLU A 435 3.17 -28.26 23.42
N LEU A 436 3.66 -27.20 24.06
CA LEU A 436 4.81 -26.43 23.58
C LEU A 436 6.09 -27.27 23.64
N ARG A 437 6.85 -27.29 22.56
CA ARG A 437 8.10 -28.04 22.43
C ARG A 437 9.26 -27.11 22.12
N ALA A 438 10.14 -26.88 23.08
CA ALA A 438 11.35 -26.10 22.83
C ALA A 438 12.45 -26.97 22.20
N SER A 439 13.16 -26.43 21.21
CA SER A 439 14.30 -27.03 20.52
C SER A 439 15.36 -26.00 20.22
N ASP A 440 16.47 -26.40 19.60
CA ASP A 440 17.51 -25.47 19.14
C ASP A 440 17.03 -24.60 17.96
N ASP A 441 15.95 -25.01 17.29
CA ASP A 441 15.35 -24.30 16.14
C ASP A 441 14.18 -23.40 16.55
N GLY A 442 13.90 -23.24 17.83
CA GLY A 442 12.79 -22.46 18.38
C GLY A 442 11.76 -23.28 19.16
N ILE A 443 10.60 -22.70 19.35
CA ILE A 443 9.47 -23.28 20.05
C ILE A 443 8.40 -23.66 19.02
N SER A 444 7.89 -24.90 19.09
CA SER A 444 6.83 -25.37 18.20
C SER A 444 5.62 -25.90 18.98
N VAL A 445 4.46 -25.76 18.35
CA VAL A 445 3.20 -26.31 18.83
C VAL A 445 2.43 -26.91 17.65
N ASP A 446 1.88 -28.11 17.86
CA ASP A 446 0.96 -28.74 16.91
C ASP A 446 -0.47 -28.35 17.28
N VAL A 447 -1.22 -27.88 16.28
CA VAL A 447 -2.65 -27.64 16.39
C VAL A 447 -3.36 -28.58 15.45
N THR A 448 -4.27 -29.38 15.98
CA THR A 448 -5.11 -30.29 15.18
C THR A 448 -6.44 -29.59 14.91
N VAL A 449 -6.72 -29.32 13.64
CA VAL A 449 -7.98 -28.74 13.16
C VAL A 449 -8.84 -29.85 12.59
N THR A 450 -10.09 -29.95 13.00
CA THR A 450 -11.06 -30.92 12.49
C THR A 450 -12.29 -30.20 11.95
N ASN A 451 -12.65 -30.43 10.70
CA ASN A 451 -13.92 -29.97 10.15
C ASN A 451 -15.08 -30.77 10.78
N THR A 452 -15.86 -30.12 11.62
CA THR A 452 -17.00 -30.72 12.36
C THR A 452 -18.35 -30.44 11.72
N GLY A 453 -18.40 -29.62 10.65
CA GLY A 453 -19.63 -29.34 9.94
C GLY A 453 -19.86 -30.24 8.73
N ASP A 454 -20.79 -29.84 7.87
CA ASP A 454 -21.29 -30.63 6.72
C ASP A 454 -20.75 -30.16 5.37
N THR A 455 -19.90 -29.10 5.33
CA THR A 455 -19.34 -28.49 4.10
C THR A 455 -17.83 -28.52 4.18
N ALA A 456 -17.14 -28.82 3.05
CA ALA A 456 -15.71 -28.71 2.97
C ALA A 456 -15.26 -27.24 3.17
N GLY A 457 -14.17 -27.02 3.88
CA GLY A 457 -13.69 -25.69 4.19
C GLY A 457 -12.24 -25.65 4.66
N LYS A 458 -11.67 -24.45 4.65
CA LYS A 458 -10.35 -24.15 5.23
C LYS A 458 -10.51 -23.32 6.50
N ASP A 459 -9.57 -23.45 7.40
CA ASP A 459 -9.50 -22.66 8.63
C ASP A 459 -8.13 -22.00 8.78
N VAL A 460 -8.09 -20.89 9.52
CA VAL A 460 -6.85 -20.20 9.89
C VAL A 460 -6.54 -20.48 11.34
N VAL A 461 -5.38 -21.07 11.59
CA VAL A 461 -4.86 -21.32 12.94
C VAL A 461 -4.10 -20.08 13.39
N GLU A 462 -4.60 -19.42 14.43
CA GLU A 462 -4.04 -18.16 14.92
C GLU A 462 -3.46 -18.34 16.33
N LEU A 463 -2.16 -18.10 16.48
CA LEU A 463 -1.48 -18.19 17.75
C LEU A 463 -1.08 -16.79 18.23
N TYR A 464 -1.47 -16.46 19.44
CA TYR A 464 -1.18 -15.17 20.09
C TYR A 464 -0.42 -15.38 21.39
N TYR A 465 0.21 -14.29 21.89
CA TYR A 465 0.81 -14.29 23.22
C TYR A 465 0.41 -13.07 24.04
N ASP A 466 0.31 -13.27 25.35
CA ASP A 466 0.17 -12.26 26.37
C ASP A 466 1.45 -12.23 27.24
N PRO A 467 2.27 -11.16 27.14
CA PRO A 467 3.50 -11.05 27.90
C PRO A 467 3.24 -10.57 29.35
N PRO A 468 4.10 -10.90 30.31
CA PRO A 468 4.02 -10.33 31.65
C PRO A 468 4.22 -8.81 31.59
N TYR A 469 3.26 -8.05 32.11
CA TYR A 469 3.35 -6.60 32.17
C TYR A 469 3.62 -6.13 33.61
N TYR A 470 4.67 -5.34 33.78
CA TYR A 470 5.02 -4.70 35.06
C TYR A 470 4.63 -3.22 35.01
N ASN A 471 3.65 -2.82 35.82
CA ASN A 471 3.05 -1.49 35.76
C ASN A 471 4.08 -0.35 35.76
N GLY A 472 4.14 0.39 34.65
CA GLY A 472 5.11 1.46 34.42
C GLY A 472 6.51 0.98 34.02
N GLY A 473 6.67 -0.31 33.66
CA GLY A 473 7.84 -0.88 32.99
C GLY A 473 7.79 -0.68 31.47
N ILE A 474 8.34 -1.64 30.72
CA ILE A 474 8.30 -1.64 29.25
C ILE A 474 6.83 -1.71 28.80
N GLU A 475 6.44 -0.90 27.83
CA GLU A 475 5.08 -0.93 27.28
C GLU A 475 4.83 -2.27 26.56
N LYS A 476 3.69 -2.90 26.84
CA LYS A 476 3.29 -4.18 26.27
C LYS A 476 1.78 -4.26 26.09
N SER A 477 1.33 -4.68 24.91
CA SER A 477 -0.06 -5.06 24.71
C SER A 477 -0.36 -6.45 25.32
N SER A 478 -1.61 -6.67 25.70
CA SER A 478 -2.02 -7.96 26.29
C SER A 478 -2.28 -9.04 25.24
N VAL A 479 -2.38 -8.68 23.97
CA VAL A 479 -2.59 -9.62 22.87
C VAL A 479 -1.68 -9.23 21.70
N ASN A 480 -0.90 -10.19 21.22
CA ASN A 480 0.03 -10.02 20.11
C ASN A 480 0.01 -11.26 19.23
N LEU A 481 -0.17 -11.11 17.91
CA LEU A 481 -0.06 -12.23 16.98
C LEU A 481 1.37 -12.77 16.97
N LEU A 482 1.52 -14.07 17.16
CA LEU A 482 2.82 -14.75 17.26
C LEU A 482 3.15 -15.55 16.01
N ALA A 483 2.18 -16.37 15.58
CA ALA A 483 2.28 -17.17 14.35
C ALA A 483 0.89 -17.51 13.83
N PHE A 484 0.79 -17.81 12.56
CA PHE A 484 -0.43 -18.31 11.93
C PHE A 484 -0.10 -19.23 10.77
N ASP A 485 -1.06 -20.05 10.39
CA ASP A 485 -1.03 -20.82 9.16
C ASP A 485 -2.46 -21.19 8.75
N LYS A 486 -2.65 -21.59 7.51
CA LYS A 486 -3.97 -21.95 6.98
C LYS A 486 -4.00 -23.42 6.57
N THR A 487 -5.08 -24.12 6.95
CA THR A 487 -5.25 -25.52 6.57
C THR A 487 -5.44 -25.70 5.06
N ASP A 488 -5.15 -26.91 4.58
CA ASP A 488 -5.69 -27.39 3.32
C ASP A 488 -7.23 -27.44 3.38
N LEU A 489 -7.88 -27.72 2.24
CA LEU A 489 -9.32 -27.90 2.19
C LEU A 489 -9.72 -29.20 2.90
N LEU A 490 -10.38 -29.09 4.06
CA LEU A 490 -10.81 -30.21 4.85
C LEU A 490 -12.22 -30.63 4.50
N GLU A 491 -12.40 -31.88 4.09
CA GLU A 491 -13.74 -32.48 3.92
C GLU A 491 -14.44 -32.67 5.28
N PRO A 492 -15.80 -32.79 5.33
CA PRO A 492 -16.52 -33.06 6.55
C PRO A 492 -15.98 -34.25 7.33
N GLY A 493 -15.54 -34.01 8.57
CA GLY A 493 -14.91 -34.98 9.46
C GLY A 493 -13.42 -35.24 9.22
N GLU A 494 -12.81 -34.57 8.26
CA GLU A 494 -11.35 -34.61 8.03
C GLU A 494 -10.62 -33.74 9.06
N SER A 495 -9.39 -34.13 9.37
CA SER A 495 -8.52 -33.41 10.29
C SER A 495 -7.13 -33.21 9.70
N GLU A 496 -6.55 -32.08 9.96
CA GLU A 496 -5.16 -31.74 9.67
C GLU A 496 -4.43 -31.32 10.93
N THR A 497 -3.13 -31.52 10.96
CA THR A 497 -2.29 -30.98 12.04
C THR A 497 -1.32 -29.97 11.47
N VAL A 498 -1.52 -28.73 11.84
CA VAL A 498 -0.66 -27.59 11.52
C VAL A 498 0.39 -27.45 12.61
N THR A 499 1.66 -27.30 12.24
CA THR A 499 2.75 -27.06 13.19
C THR A 499 3.19 -25.62 13.10
N LEU A 500 2.89 -24.83 14.11
CA LEU A 500 3.37 -23.45 14.23
C LEU A 500 4.71 -23.40 14.96
N THR A 501 5.63 -22.57 14.48
CA THR A 501 6.96 -22.39 15.06
C THR A 501 7.24 -20.91 15.27
N PHE A 502 7.83 -20.57 16.41
CA PHE A 502 8.21 -19.23 16.78
C PHE A 502 9.47 -19.26 17.65
N SER A 503 10.13 -18.11 17.80
CA SER A 503 11.25 -17.92 18.73
C SER A 503 10.78 -17.22 20.00
N ASP A 504 11.46 -17.42 21.11
CA ASP A 504 11.25 -16.60 22.31
C ASP A 504 11.69 -15.13 22.06
N GLU A 505 12.59 -14.91 21.12
CA GLU A 505 12.98 -13.55 20.65
C GLU A 505 11.80 -12.79 20.02
N ASP A 506 10.84 -13.49 19.38
CA ASP A 506 9.63 -12.88 18.81
C ASP A 506 8.71 -12.25 19.86
N MET A 507 8.89 -12.63 21.15
CA MET A 507 8.13 -12.11 22.29
C MET A 507 8.89 -11.03 23.08
N ALA A 508 10.12 -10.68 22.66
CA ALA A 508 10.90 -9.62 23.29
C ALA A 508 10.30 -8.24 22.98
N SER A 509 10.36 -7.33 23.94
CA SER A 509 9.93 -5.94 23.77
C SER A 509 11.11 -4.98 23.81
N TYR A 510 11.05 -3.89 23.06
CA TYR A 510 12.10 -2.90 23.02
C TYR A 510 12.00 -1.91 24.19
N ASP A 511 12.99 -1.88 25.06
CA ASP A 511 13.03 -1.03 26.24
C ASP A 511 13.71 0.33 25.96
N THR A 512 12.93 1.26 25.39
CA THR A 512 13.44 2.60 25.02
C THR A 512 14.04 3.37 26.20
N TYR A 513 13.42 3.29 27.37
CA TYR A 513 13.74 4.17 28.50
C TYR A 513 14.60 3.52 29.59
N GLY A 514 14.85 2.22 29.50
CA GLY A 514 15.67 1.46 30.45
C GLY A 514 16.94 0.93 29.83
N ALA A 515 16.90 -0.26 29.24
CA ALA A 515 18.07 -0.93 28.66
C ALA A 515 18.56 -0.28 27.36
N GLY A 516 17.68 0.36 26.58
CA GLY A 516 17.95 0.83 25.21
C GLY A 516 18.14 -0.33 24.22
N HIS A 517 17.58 -1.50 24.50
CA HIS A 517 17.70 -2.73 23.74
C HIS A 517 16.41 -3.54 23.80
N TYR A 518 16.30 -4.59 23.00
CA TYR A 518 15.25 -5.58 23.20
C TYR A 518 15.47 -6.34 24.51
N VAL A 519 14.39 -6.62 25.21
CA VAL A 519 14.39 -7.37 26.47
C VAL A 519 13.25 -8.39 26.46
N LEU A 520 13.59 -9.64 26.68
CA LEU A 520 12.60 -10.65 27.05
C LEU A 520 12.56 -10.71 28.58
N GLU A 521 11.54 -10.08 29.19
CA GLU A 521 11.41 -10.01 30.64
C GLU A 521 11.05 -11.36 31.26
N HIS A 522 11.52 -11.62 32.46
CA HIS A 522 11.11 -12.82 33.18
C HIS A 522 9.61 -12.83 33.49
N GLY A 523 9.03 -14.02 33.57
CA GLY A 523 7.62 -14.18 33.89
C GLY A 523 6.95 -15.27 33.08
N ASP A 524 5.65 -15.35 33.21
CA ASP A 524 4.81 -16.27 32.47
C ASP A 524 4.25 -15.56 31.26
N TYR A 525 4.45 -16.13 30.08
CA TYR A 525 3.88 -15.73 28.79
C TYR A 525 2.76 -16.72 28.47
N ASP A 526 1.54 -16.24 28.32
CA ASP A 526 0.41 -17.09 27.94
C ASP A 526 0.32 -17.16 26.41
N ILE A 527 0.66 -18.33 25.86
CA ILE A 527 0.56 -18.63 24.43
C ILE A 527 -0.82 -19.20 24.18
N SER A 528 -1.66 -18.46 23.45
CA SER A 528 -3.07 -18.80 23.24
C SER A 528 -3.39 -19.11 21.78
N LEU A 529 -4.11 -20.19 21.55
CA LEU A 529 -4.81 -20.50 20.33
C LEU A 529 -6.13 -19.75 20.33
N ARG A 530 -6.43 -19.01 19.27
CA ARG A 530 -7.61 -18.17 19.20
C ARG A 530 -8.27 -18.29 17.82
N THR A 531 -9.57 -18.00 17.75
CA THR A 531 -10.31 -17.88 16.46
C THR A 531 -10.23 -16.49 15.83
N ASP A 532 -9.83 -15.51 16.63
CA ASP A 532 -9.58 -14.11 16.31
C ASP A 532 -8.86 -13.47 17.50
N SER A 533 -8.44 -12.20 17.42
CA SER A 533 -7.70 -11.55 18.53
C SER A 533 -8.38 -11.59 19.89
N HIS A 534 -9.71 -11.76 19.94
CA HIS A 534 -10.50 -11.72 21.17
C HIS A 534 -10.87 -13.09 21.73
N ASN A 535 -11.21 -14.05 20.88
CA ASN A 535 -11.83 -15.32 21.30
C ASN A 535 -10.81 -16.43 21.50
N VAL A 536 -10.52 -16.79 22.76
CA VAL A 536 -9.55 -17.83 23.14
C VAL A 536 -10.18 -19.23 23.05
N VAL A 537 -9.50 -20.16 22.38
CA VAL A 537 -9.84 -21.59 22.29
C VAL A 537 -9.10 -22.38 23.39
N ASP A 538 -7.78 -22.26 23.47
CA ASP A 538 -6.92 -22.91 24.48
C ASP A 538 -5.67 -22.05 24.74
N SER A 539 -4.96 -22.33 25.83
CA SER A 539 -3.69 -21.64 26.13
C SER A 539 -2.68 -22.53 26.83
N LYS A 540 -1.41 -22.21 26.68
CA LYS A 540 -0.27 -22.83 27.34
C LYS A 540 0.65 -21.76 27.87
N THR A 541 1.18 -21.95 29.05
CA THR A 541 2.14 -21.00 29.64
C THR A 541 3.56 -21.34 29.23
N TYR A 542 4.28 -20.37 28.73
CA TYR A 542 5.73 -20.39 28.52
C TYR A 542 6.42 -19.55 29.59
N ASN A 543 7.29 -20.15 30.42
CA ASN A 543 7.94 -19.45 31.52
C ASN A 543 9.36 -19.02 31.15
N VAL A 544 9.65 -17.74 31.27
CA VAL A 544 10.98 -17.13 31.16
C VAL A 544 11.51 -16.93 32.58
N ALA A 545 12.60 -17.61 32.91
CA ALA A 545 13.09 -17.67 34.29
C ALA A 545 13.84 -16.40 34.74
N GLU A 546 14.56 -15.73 33.83
CA GLU A 546 15.38 -14.53 34.08
C GLU A 546 15.27 -13.61 32.86
N ASP A 547 15.46 -12.29 33.07
CA ASP A 547 15.47 -11.34 31.96
C ASP A 547 16.60 -11.63 30.97
N ILE A 548 16.29 -11.62 29.68
CA ILE A 548 17.26 -11.73 28.60
C ILE A 548 17.36 -10.37 27.91
N VAL A 549 18.52 -9.74 28.02
CA VAL A 549 18.80 -8.48 27.33
C VAL A 549 19.58 -8.78 26.07
N TYR A 550 19.12 -8.24 24.95
CA TYR A 550 19.77 -8.44 23.65
C TYR A 550 20.76 -7.31 23.36
N ASP A 551 21.97 -7.46 23.90
CA ASP A 551 23.06 -6.49 23.78
C ASP A 551 24.11 -6.92 22.73
N GLU A 552 25.27 -6.25 22.72
CA GLU A 552 26.39 -6.56 21.81
C GLU A 552 26.90 -8.02 21.88
N ASN A 553 26.64 -8.73 22.98
CA ASN A 553 27.10 -10.11 23.16
C ASN A 553 26.00 -11.13 22.82
N ASN A 554 24.77 -10.71 22.76
CA ASN A 554 23.58 -11.53 22.50
C ASN A 554 22.60 -10.68 21.65
N LYS A 555 22.84 -10.59 20.35
CA LYS A 555 22.04 -9.73 19.48
C LYS A 555 20.68 -10.34 19.16
N HIS A 556 19.66 -9.52 19.11
CA HIS A 556 18.29 -9.91 18.84
C HIS A 556 18.12 -10.40 17.39
N ASN A 557 17.44 -11.53 17.22
CA ASN A 557 16.96 -12.04 15.92
C ASN A 557 18.01 -11.99 14.80
N GLY A 558 19.26 -12.35 15.11
CA GLY A 558 20.35 -12.40 14.12
C GLY A 558 20.86 -11.06 13.62
N ASP A 559 20.59 -9.98 14.34
CA ASP A 559 21.06 -8.64 14.00
C ASP A 559 22.59 -8.59 13.77
N VAL A 560 23.00 -7.88 12.72
CA VAL A 560 24.43 -7.63 12.44
C VAL A 560 25.00 -6.62 13.45
N GLU A 561 24.21 -5.57 13.76
CA GLU A 561 24.52 -4.60 14.81
C GLU A 561 23.46 -4.70 15.90
N VAL A 562 23.81 -4.36 17.13
CA VAL A 562 22.86 -4.32 18.23
C VAL A 562 21.81 -3.22 17.97
N ALA A 563 20.55 -3.54 18.25
CA ALA A 563 19.48 -2.53 18.29
C ALA A 563 19.70 -1.64 19.53
N ASP A 564 19.96 -0.38 19.33
CA ASP A 564 20.11 0.65 20.37
C ASP A 564 19.26 1.90 20.02
N ASN A 565 19.14 2.87 20.91
CA ASN A 565 18.33 4.08 20.72
C ASN A 565 18.93 4.99 19.63
N LYS A 566 18.90 4.56 18.37
CA LYS A 566 19.39 5.33 17.20
C LYS A 566 18.35 6.35 16.69
N PHE A 567 17.09 6.19 17.08
CA PHE A 567 15.96 6.99 16.60
C PHE A 567 15.30 7.83 17.70
N ASP A 568 15.95 8.03 18.85
CA ASP A 568 15.46 8.85 19.97
C ASP A 568 15.09 10.28 19.55
N PHE A 569 15.72 10.77 18.48
CA PHE A 569 15.45 12.11 17.92
C PHE A 569 14.09 12.21 17.19
N VAL A 570 13.45 11.08 16.88
CA VAL A 570 12.09 11.04 16.26
C VAL A 570 11.00 11.06 17.32
N GLU A 571 11.32 10.89 18.59
CA GLU A 571 10.35 10.85 19.67
C GLU A 571 9.61 12.19 19.86
N GLY A 572 10.30 13.32 19.60
CA GLY A 572 9.72 14.66 19.78
C GLY A 572 9.41 15.01 21.23
N ASP A 573 8.65 16.08 21.45
CA ASP A 573 8.12 16.49 22.76
C ASP A 573 6.63 16.10 22.83
N ILE A 574 6.38 14.79 22.74
CA ILE A 574 5.06 14.19 22.61
C ILE A 574 4.77 13.30 23.81
N THR A 575 3.53 13.29 24.26
CA THR A 575 3.05 12.35 25.27
C THR A 575 2.48 11.12 24.58
N TYR A 576 3.20 10.02 24.65
CA TYR A 576 2.73 8.75 24.10
C TYR A 576 1.78 8.04 25.04
N LEU A 577 0.85 7.27 24.49
CA LEU A 577 -0.08 6.44 25.23
C LEU A 577 0.70 5.40 26.06
N SER A 578 0.32 5.21 27.31
CA SER A 578 0.98 4.29 28.23
C SER A 578 -0.06 3.46 28.97
N ARG A 579 0.17 2.13 29.03
CA ARG A 579 -0.65 1.17 29.80
C ARG A 579 -0.56 1.42 31.33
N LYS A 580 0.41 2.20 31.76
CA LYS A 580 0.63 2.50 33.16
C LYS A 580 -0.64 2.98 33.86
N ASP A 581 -0.93 2.34 35.03
CA ASP A 581 -2.11 2.63 35.83
C ASP A 581 -3.44 2.55 35.04
N GLY A 582 -3.53 1.58 34.10
CA GLY A 582 -4.73 1.35 33.30
C GLY A 582 -4.99 2.47 32.31
N PHE A 583 -3.99 2.89 31.57
CA PHE A 583 -4.05 4.01 30.61
C PHE A 583 -4.47 5.34 31.26
N ALA A 584 -3.96 5.64 32.45
CA ALA A 584 -4.32 6.86 33.16
C ALA A 584 -4.03 8.15 32.38
N ASN A 585 -3.18 8.10 31.35
CA ASN A 585 -2.85 9.23 30.48
C ASN A 585 -3.67 9.28 29.16
N TYR A 586 -4.66 8.41 28.98
CA TYR A 586 -5.41 8.28 27.72
C TYR A 586 -5.89 9.62 27.17
N ASP A 587 -6.66 10.38 27.96
CA ASP A 587 -7.22 11.66 27.54
C ASP A 587 -6.14 12.71 27.18
N THR A 588 -4.95 12.61 27.77
CA THR A 588 -3.86 13.55 27.51
C THR A 588 -3.05 13.13 26.28
N ALA A 589 -2.75 11.84 26.15
CA ALA A 589 -1.96 11.32 25.05
C ALA A 589 -2.73 11.40 23.71
N THR A 590 -4.03 11.09 23.73
CA THR A 590 -4.87 11.08 22.53
C THR A 590 -5.51 12.43 22.21
N ALA A 591 -5.22 13.48 23.01
CA ALA A 591 -5.69 14.83 22.70
C ALA A 591 -5.09 15.36 21.40
N ALA A 592 -5.82 16.25 20.72
CA ALA A 592 -5.29 16.92 19.54
C ALA A 592 -4.00 17.68 19.85
N PRO A 593 -3.04 17.77 18.92
CA PRO A 593 -1.80 18.49 19.10
C PRO A 593 -2.04 19.95 19.53
N THR A 594 -1.24 20.44 20.45
CA THR A 594 -1.32 21.83 20.93
C THR A 594 -0.04 22.61 20.64
N ASN A 595 1.07 21.94 20.32
CA ASN A 595 2.32 22.57 19.94
C ASN A 595 2.46 22.55 18.42
N PHE A 596 2.38 23.73 17.80
CA PHE A 596 2.54 23.94 16.37
C PHE A 596 3.85 24.68 16.04
N GLU A 597 4.85 24.62 16.92
CA GLU A 597 6.15 25.22 16.69
C GLU A 597 7.17 24.15 16.26
N LEU A 598 7.71 24.33 15.06
CA LEU A 598 8.79 23.48 14.55
C LEU A 598 10.04 23.69 15.42
N ASP A 599 10.64 22.59 15.86
CA ASP A 599 11.89 22.61 16.63
C ASP A 599 13.05 23.18 15.81
N GLY A 600 13.90 23.98 16.49
CA GLY A 600 15.03 24.64 15.86
C GLY A 600 16.06 23.69 15.25
N THR A 601 16.09 22.43 15.67
CA THR A 601 17.00 21.39 15.13
C THR A 601 16.63 20.95 13.73
N ILE A 602 15.36 21.14 13.32
CA ILE A 602 14.84 20.75 12.00
C ILE A 602 15.06 21.86 10.97
N TYR A 603 15.23 23.12 11.39
CA TYR A 603 15.38 24.26 10.47
C TYR A 603 16.52 24.11 9.45
N GLY A 604 17.56 23.34 9.79
CA GLY A 604 18.72 23.11 8.95
C GLY A 604 18.55 22.03 7.88
N ASN A 605 17.53 21.15 8.03
CA ASN A 605 17.40 19.95 7.18
C ASN A 605 17.10 20.26 5.71
N GLY A 606 16.58 21.43 5.39
CA GLY A 606 16.36 21.86 4.01
C GLY A 606 17.50 22.68 3.40
N THR A 607 18.63 22.85 4.07
CA THR A 607 19.78 23.61 3.59
C THR A 607 21.00 22.71 3.51
N TYR A 608 21.08 21.91 2.46
CA TYR A 608 22.33 21.23 2.15
C TYR A 608 23.32 22.23 1.54
N ASP A 609 24.40 22.51 2.25
CA ASP A 609 25.57 23.21 1.70
C ASP A 609 26.69 22.17 1.54
N PRO A 610 27.05 21.82 0.30
CA PRO A 610 28.11 20.83 0.09
C PRO A 610 29.46 21.25 0.71
N THR A 611 29.68 22.54 0.94
CA THR A 611 30.91 23.02 1.54
C THR A 611 31.03 22.71 3.03
N ASP A 612 29.91 22.41 3.72
CA ASP A 612 29.92 21.96 5.13
C ASP A 612 30.55 20.58 5.31
N TYR A 613 30.62 19.84 4.21
CA TYR A 613 31.16 18.47 4.14
C TYR A 613 32.51 18.40 3.43
N ASP A 614 33.07 19.55 3.04
CA ASP A 614 34.40 19.59 2.44
C ASP A 614 35.45 19.08 3.43
N ASN A 615 36.20 18.09 3.02
CA ASN A 615 37.31 17.52 3.79
C ASN A 615 38.56 17.58 2.94
N ASP A 616 39.56 18.34 3.43
CA ASP A 616 40.85 18.53 2.72
C ASP A 616 41.61 17.20 2.51
N ASP A 617 41.27 16.14 3.27
CA ASP A 617 41.88 14.83 3.15
C ASP A 617 41.19 13.94 2.10
N ASP A 618 40.04 14.35 1.56
CA ASP A 618 39.30 13.61 0.54
C ASP A 618 40.09 13.55 -0.77
N LYS A 619 40.16 12.35 -1.32
CA LYS A 619 40.82 12.13 -2.60
C LYS A 619 39.80 11.85 -3.65
N MET A 620 39.98 12.45 -4.81
CA MET A 620 39.20 12.10 -5.98
C MET A 620 39.40 10.61 -6.29
N PRO A 621 38.35 9.81 -6.40
CA PRO A 621 38.46 8.40 -6.79
C PRO A 621 39.09 8.28 -8.18
N THR A 622 39.70 7.16 -8.48
CA THR A 622 40.11 6.81 -9.83
C THR A 622 38.88 6.71 -10.72
N THR A 623 38.96 7.22 -11.94
CA THR A 623 37.87 7.13 -12.90
C THR A 623 38.40 6.90 -14.31
N GLY A 624 37.66 6.13 -15.13
CA GLY A 624 38.01 5.86 -16.51
C GLY A 624 39.27 5.00 -16.67
N ALA A 625 39.52 4.13 -15.72
CA ALA A 625 40.60 3.11 -15.82
C ALA A 625 40.23 2.07 -16.92
N ASP A 626 41.23 1.28 -17.33
CA ASP A 626 41.04 0.18 -18.27
C ASP A 626 41.55 -1.10 -17.59
N ASN A 627 40.83 -1.58 -16.61
CA ASN A 627 41.17 -2.80 -15.85
C ASN A 627 40.63 -4.07 -16.55
N GLY A 628 39.72 -3.90 -17.52
CA GLY A 628 39.17 -4.97 -18.37
C GLY A 628 38.19 -5.85 -17.64
N LEU A 629 37.47 -5.28 -16.67
CA LEU A 629 36.41 -5.95 -15.92
C LEU A 629 35.03 -5.57 -16.46
N GLU A 630 34.15 -6.54 -16.51
CA GLU A 630 32.73 -6.35 -16.78
C GLU A 630 31.92 -6.68 -15.53
N LEU A 631 30.79 -6.03 -15.31
CA LEU A 631 29.92 -6.28 -14.16
C LEU A 631 29.56 -7.78 -14.02
N PHE A 632 29.47 -8.47 -15.14
CA PHE A 632 29.21 -9.91 -15.21
C PHE A 632 30.31 -10.75 -14.54
N ASP A 633 31.56 -10.31 -14.57
CA ASP A 633 32.71 -11.03 -13.99
C ASP A 633 32.65 -11.11 -12.44
N LEU A 634 31.85 -10.22 -11.83
CA LEU A 634 31.65 -10.18 -10.37
C LEU A 634 30.35 -10.86 -9.93
N ARG A 635 29.64 -11.55 -10.82
CA ARG A 635 28.45 -12.29 -10.45
C ARG A 635 28.75 -13.33 -9.36
N GLY A 636 28.12 -13.20 -8.18
CA GLY A 636 28.34 -14.07 -7.03
C GLY A 636 29.62 -13.75 -6.23
N ALA A 637 30.34 -12.67 -6.56
CA ALA A 637 31.42 -12.17 -5.72
C ALA A 637 30.85 -11.66 -4.38
N SER A 638 31.63 -11.81 -3.29
CA SER A 638 31.25 -11.21 -2.02
C SER A 638 31.30 -9.69 -2.10
N TYR A 639 30.59 -9.00 -1.21
CA TYR A 639 30.61 -7.55 -1.11
C TYR A 639 32.02 -6.97 -0.91
N ASP A 640 32.87 -7.69 -0.16
CA ASP A 640 34.25 -7.31 0.18
C ASP A 640 35.31 -7.79 -0.84
N ASP A 641 34.90 -8.21 -2.05
CA ASP A 641 35.83 -8.62 -3.11
C ASP A 641 36.54 -7.37 -3.67
N ASP A 642 37.91 -7.37 -3.61
CA ASP A 642 38.73 -6.23 -4.04
C ASP A 642 38.47 -5.81 -5.51
N ARG A 643 37.94 -6.71 -6.34
CA ARG A 643 37.60 -6.41 -7.75
C ARG A 643 36.46 -5.39 -7.92
N TRP A 644 35.63 -5.17 -6.89
CA TRP A 644 34.65 -4.11 -6.96
C TRP A 644 35.25 -2.73 -7.11
N GLU A 645 36.37 -2.44 -6.39
CA GLU A 645 37.11 -1.19 -6.53
C GLU A 645 37.69 -1.06 -7.95
N ASP A 646 38.31 -2.12 -8.47
CA ASP A 646 38.88 -2.14 -9.82
C ASP A 646 37.79 -1.93 -10.90
N LEU A 647 36.57 -2.48 -10.71
CA LEU A 647 35.43 -2.28 -11.61
C LEU A 647 34.92 -0.83 -11.53
N LEU A 648 34.75 -0.27 -10.32
CA LEU A 648 34.27 1.09 -10.12
C LEU A 648 35.23 2.13 -10.69
N ASP A 649 36.56 1.88 -10.63
CA ASP A 649 37.60 2.72 -11.21
C ASP A 649 37.48 2.87 -12.74
N GLU A 650 36.81 1.91 -13.43
CA GLU A 650 36.56 1.99 -14.89
C GLU A 650 35.46 2.99 -15.25
N MET A 651 34.55 3.30 -14.32
CA MET A 651 33.45 4.24 -14.57
C MET A 651 33.99 5.65 -14.77
N THR A 652 33.43 6.35 -15.73
CA THR A 652 33.67 7.77 -15.91
C THR A 652 32.77 8.61 -15.02
N VAL A 653 33.20 9.86 -14.70
CA VAL A 653 32.35 10.79 -13.93
C VAL A 653 31.02 11.06 -14.63
N ASP A 654 31.00 11.15 -15.96
CA ASP A 654 29.77 11.38 -16.71
C ASP A 654 28.80 10.19 -16.55
N GLU A 655 29.30 8.95 -16.59
CA GLU A 655 28.47 7.76 -16.36
C GLU A 655 27.94 7.69 -14.92
N MET A 656 28.72 8.07 -13.92
CA MET A 656 28.28 8.16 -12.52
C MET A 656 27.17 9.19 -12.36
N VAL A 657 27.32 10.38 -12.96
CA VAL A 657 26.32 11.44 -12.97
C VAL A 657 25.05 10.98 -13.68
N ASP A 658 25.18 10.34 -14.84
CA ASP A 658 24.02 9.83 -15.60
C ASP A 658 23.28 8.74 -14.83
N LEU A 659 23.98 7.85 -14.15
CA LEU A 659 23.40 6.78 -13.34
C LEU A 659 22.48 7.34 -12.24
N ILE A 660 22.87 8.45 -11.62
CA ILE A 660 22.08 9.14 -10.60
C ILE A 660 20.95 9.96 -11.24
N ALA A 661 21.28 10.75 -12.27
CA ALA A 661 20.38 11.73 -12.86
C ALA A 661 19.20 11.11 -13.66
N PHE A 662 19.41 9.93 -14.24
CA PHE A 662 18.42 9.24 -15.06
C PHE A 662 17.89 7.94 -14.43
N GLY A 663 17.99 7.81 -13.11
CA GLY A 663 17.62 6.61 -12.37
C GLY A 663 16.12 6.41 -12.13
N GLY A 664 15.21 7.27 -12.58
CA GLY A 664 13.77 7.10 -12.38
C GLY A 664 13.15 6.05 -13.29
N HIS A 665 12.41 5.06 -12.73
CA HIS A 665 11.78 3.94 -13.44
C HIS A 665 12.74 3.10 -14.30
N GLN A 666 14.01 3.16 -14.02
CA GLN A 666 15.06 2.42 -14.70
C GLN A 666 16.37 2.48 -13.94
N ASN A 667 17.24 1.55 -14.25
CA ASN A 667 18.64 1.61 -13.93
C ASN A 667 19.42 1.62 -15.24
N ILE A 668 20.06 2.75 -15.58
CA ILE A 668 20.62 2.97 -16.92
C ILE A 668 21.80 2.06 -17.23
N ALA A 669 22.12 1.93 -18.53
CA ALA A 669 23.33 1.24 -18.96
C ALA A 669 24.60 2.05 -18.61
N VAL A 670 25.66 1.34 -18.16
CA VAL A 670 26.99 1.90 -17.91
C VAL A 670 27.97 1.15 -18.82
N ARG A 671 28.46 1.82 -19.85
CA ARG A 671 29.21 1.17 -20.94
C ARG A 671 30.61 0.73 -20.54
N SER A 672 31.27 1.49 -19.69
CA SER A 672 32.63 1.17 -19.26
C SER A 672 32.75 -0.20 -18.58
N ILE A 673 31.70 -0.64 -17.90
CA ILE A 673 31.62 -1.90 -17.17
C ILE A 673 30.64 -2.91 -17.75
N ASP A 674 30.18 -2.68 -18.97
CA ASP A 674 29.17 -3.48 -19.71
C ASP A 674 27.87 -3.77 -18.93
N LYS A 675 27.50 -2.82 -18.03
CA LYS A 675 26.22 -2.89 -17.33
C LYS A 675 25.09 -2.56 -18.30
N ILE A 676 24.16 -3.48 -18.47
CA ILE A 676 22.95 -3.27 -19.29
C ILE A 676 21.97 -2.33 -18.58
N ARG A 677 21.06 -1.74 -19.38
CA ARG A 677 19.89 -1.05 -18.86
C ARG A 677 18.87 -2.06 -18.36
N ILE A 678 18.26 -1.79 -17.22
CA ILE A 678 17.11 -2.53 -16.69
C ILE A 678 15.94 -1.57 -16.47
N LEU A 679 14.72 -2.08 -16.54
CA LEU A 679 13.49 -1.34 -16.31
C LEU A 679 12.93 -1.70 -14.95
N ASP A 680 12.48 -0.66 -14.26
CA ASP A 680 11.77 -0.75 -13.01
C ASP A 680 10.42 -0.03 -13.20
N THR A 681 9.34 -0.53 -12.61
CA THR A 681 8.04 0.15 -12.75
C THR A 681 7.12 -0.07 -11.56
N ASP A 682 6.15 0.81 -11.46
CA ASP A 682 5.03 0.67 -10.54
C ASP A 682 4.23 -0.60 -10.81
N GLY A 683 3.52 -1.05 -9.79
CA GLY A 683 2.59 -2.12 -9.94
C GLY A 683 2.32 -2.98 -8.72
N PRO A 684 1.94 -2.44 -7.54
CA PRO A 684 1.41 -3.28 -6.46
C PRO A 684 0.20 -4.09 -6.92
N ALA A 685 -0.63 -3.54 -7.83
CA ALA A 685 -1.76 -4.23 -8.43
C ALA A 685 -1.51 -4.68 -9.88
N GLY A 686 -0.27 -5.07 -10.24
CA GLY A 686 0.12 -5.53 -11.59
C GLY A 686 0.90 -4.50 -12.38
N VAL A 687 1.45 -4.92 -13.53
CA VAL A 687 2.25 -4.04 -14.39
C VAL A 687 1.48 -2.78 -14.77
N ASN A 688 1.98 -1.62 -14.34
CA ASN A 688 1.33 -0.34 -14.62
C ASN A 688 2.38 0.75 -14.87
N SER A 689 2.59 1.11 -16.13
CA SER A 689 3.47 2.20 -16.50
C SER A 689 2.91 3.01 -17.66
N SER A 690 2.32 4.16 -17.31
CA SER A 690 1.86 5.14 -18.30
C SER A 690 3.04 5.73 -19.09
N THR A 691 4.19 5.90 -18.46
CA THR A 691 5.43 6.41 -19.09
C THR A 691 5.93 5.48 -20.18
N LEU A 692 5.91 4.17 -19.94
CA LEU A 692 6.30 3.17 -20.93
C LEU A 692 5.15 2.74 -21.82
N GLY A 693 3.90 3.03 -21.44
CA GLY A 693 2.70 2.59 -22.14
C GLY A 693 2.53 1.05 -22.11
N ILE A 694 2.88 0.44 -20.98
CA ILE A 694 2.71 -0.99 -20.72
C ILE A 694 1.74 -1.18 -19.55
N PHE A 695 0.79 -2.11 -19.74
CA PHE A 695 -0.24 -2.40 -18.76
C PHE A 695 -0.49 -3.91 -18.76
N GLY A 696 -0.48 -4.51 -17.56
CA GLY A 696 -0.74 -5.94 -17.33
C GLY A 696 -2.17 -6.21 -16.89
N THR A 697 -2.39 -7.44 -16.44
CA THR A 697 -3.62 -7.83 -15.76
C THR A 697 -3.74 -7.04 -14.45
N GLY A 698 -4.91 -6.50 -14.15
CA GLY A 698 -5.18 -5.84 -12.86
C GLY A 698 -5.37 -6.88 -11.76
N PHE A 699 -4.42 -6.97 -10.85
CA PHE A 699 -4.51 -7.83 -9.67
C PHE A 699 -5.44 -7.22 -8.61
N CYS A 700 -5.94 -8.04 -7.70
CA CYS A 700 -6.70 -7.55 -6.55
C CYS A 700 -5.77 -6.78 -5.58
N SER A 701 -6.38 -5.99 -4.71
CA SER A 701 -5.67 -5.20 -3.70
C SER A 701 -4.95 -6.08 -2.67
N GLU A 702 -3.83 -5.60 -2.13
CA GLU A 702 -3.00 -6.34 -1.15
C GLU A 702 -3.77 -6.67 0.14
N ILE A 703 -4.75 -5.85 0.53
CA ILE A 703 -5.62 -6.18 1.68
C ILE A 703 -6.44 -7.45 1.45
N ILE A 704 -6.99 -7.71 0.24
CA ILE A 704 -7.68 -8.99 -0.04
C ILE A 704 -6.70 -10.16 0.05
N LEU A 705 -5.49 -9.98 -0.44
CA LEU A 705 -4.44 -10.99 -0.32
C LEU A 705 -4.14 -11.29 1.16
N ALA A 706 -3.99 -10.26 1.99
CA ALA A 706 -3.77 -10.42 3.43
C ALA A 706 -4.97 -11.07 4.12
N GLN A 707 -6.21 -10.75 3.73
CA GLN A 707 -7.43 -11.37 4.25
C GLN A 707 -7.53 -12.87 3.97
N THR A 708 -6.72 -13.41 3.05
CA THR A 708 -6.60 -14.87 2.88
C THR A 708 -5.90 -15.54 4.06
N TRP A 709 -5.00 -14.85 4.76
CA TRP A 709 -4.06 -15.43 5.75
C TRP A 709 -3.30 -16.64 5.18
N ASN A 710 -3.00 -16.62 3.90
CA ASN A 710 -2.43 -17.75 3.16
C ASN A 710 -1.16 -17.29 2.42
N THR A 711 -0.01 -17.60 2.99
CA THR A 711 1.30 -17.22 2.44
C THR A 711 1.61 -17.94 1.13
N GLU A 712 1.10 -19.16 0.91
CA GLU A 712 1.29 -19.86 -0.36
C GLU A 712 0.57 -19.16 -1.51
N LEU A 713 -0.61 -18.61 -1.27
CA LEU A 713 -1.31 -17.77 -2.26
C LEU A 713 -0.57 -16.47 -2.55
N ALA A 714 0.09 -15.88 -1.54
CA ALA A 714 0.90 -14.67 -1.74
C ALA A 714 2.11 -14.96 -2.64
N VAL A 715 2.77 -16.10 -2.48
CA VAL A 715 3.83 -16.57 -3.41
C VAL A 715 3.27 -16.72 -4.82
N ALA A 716 2.15 -17.44 -4.98
CA ALA A 716 1.55 -17.67 -6.29
C ALA A 716 1.08 -16.37 -6.97
N PHE A 717 0.57 -15.41 -6.18
CA PHE A 717 0.13 -14.09 -6.61
C PHE A 717 1.28 -13.30 -7.27
N SER A 718 2.39 -13.18 -6.57
CA SER A 718 3.53 -12.42 -7.07
C SER A 718 4.33 -13.17 -8.14
N GLU A 719 4.36 -14.52 -8.15
CA GLU A 719 4.91 -15.29 -9.26
C GLU A 719 4.15 -15.06 -10.56
N ALA A 720 2.81 -15.07 -10.51
CA ALA A 720 1.98 -14.80 -11.69
C ALA A 720 2.19 -13.36 -12.20
N MET A 721 2.27 -12.41 -11.30
CA MET A 721 2.56 -11.01 -11.62
C MET A 721 3.95 -10.87 -12.25
N GLY A 722 4.96 -11.51 -11.67
CA GLY A 722 6.34 -11.50 -12.17
C GLY A 722 6.49 -12.06 -13.58
N GLN A 723 5.66 -13.04 -13.98
CA GLN A 723 5.62 -13.54 -15.34
C GLN A 723 5.20 -12.45 -16.35
N GLU A 724 4.20 -11.65 -16.02
CA GLU A 724 3.77 -10.53 -16.88
C GLU A 724 4.81 -9.40 -16.93
N PHE A 725 5.51 -9.12 -15.81
CA PHE A 725 6.64 -8.20 -15.82
C PHE A 725 7.77 -8.68 -16.72
N ALA A 726 8.10 -9.96 -16.67
CA ALA A 726 9.12 -10.57 -17.54
C ALA A 726 8.75 -10.47 -19.02
N ASP A 727 7.48 -10.65 -19.38
CA ASP A 727 6.96 -10.47 -20.74
C ASP A 727 7.21 -9.06 -21.28
N TYR A 728 7.19 -8.06 -20.42
CA TYR A 728 7.50 -6.68 -20.75
C TYR A 728 8.98 -6.29 -20.56
N HIS A 729 9.86 -7.25 -20.26
CA HIS A 729 11.28 -7.04 -20.00
C HIS A 729 11.54 -6.07 -18.83
N VAL A 730 10.63 -6.03 -17.88
CA VAL A 730 10.80 -5.30 -16.62
C VAL A 730 11.45 -6.22 -15.61
N THR A 731 12.37 -5.69 -14.81
CA THR A 731 13.17 -6.47 -13.85
C THR A 731 12.95 -6.02 -12.41
N GLY A 732 12.72 -4.72 -12.21
CA GLY A 732 12.46 -4.14 -10.90
C GLY A 732 11.00 -3.83 -10.69
N TRP A 733 10.47 -4.23 -9.55
CA TRP A 733 9.07 -4.07 -9.16
C TRP A 733 8.94 -3.12 -7.98
N TYR A 734 8.23 -1.98 -8.12
CA TYR A 734 8.01 -1.01 -7.05
C TYR A 734 6.87 -1.46 -6.14
N ALA A 735 7.09 -2.57 -5.44
CA ALA A 735 6.25 -3.20 -4.44
C ALA A 735 7.03 -4.35 -3.75
N PRO A 736 6.46 -5.07 -2.76
CA PRO A 736 5.16 -4.82 -2.15
C PRO A 736 5.16 -3.58 -1.26
N SER A 737 3.95 -3.06 -0.99
CA SER A 737 3.72 -1.97 -0.05
C SER A 737 3.36 -2.57 1.31
N MET A 738 4.15 -2.28 2.35
CA MET A 738 4.05 -2.99 3.64
C MET A 738 3.96 -2.08 4.87
N ASN A 739 3.48 -0.85 4.67
CA ASN A 739 3.16 0.03 5.78
C ASN A 739 1.98 -0.52 6.60
N ILE A 740 1.78 0.02 7.79
CA ILE A 740 0.77 -0.47 8.73
C ILE A 740 -0.54 0.33 8.58
N HIS A 741 -1.69 -0.32 8.67
CA HIS A 741 -2.99 0.35 8.79
C HIS A 741 -3.09 1.00 10.19
N ARG A 742 -2.39 2.13 10.37
CA ARG A 742 -2.45 2.89 11.61
C ARG A 742 -3.84 3.48 11.86
N SER A 743 -4.50 3.86 10.78
CA SER A 743 -5.78 4.55 10.78
C SER A 743 -6.68 4.02 9.68
N ALA A 744 -7.94 3.78 9.97
CA ALA A 744 -8.94 3.43 8.95
C ALA A 744 -9.13 4.49 7.85
N PHE A 745 -8.60 5.70 8.03
CA PHE A 745 -8.66 6.79 7.05
C PHE A 745 -7.49 6.81 6.08
N GLY A 746 -6.53 5.90 6.21
CA GLY A 746 -5.35 5.86 5.33
C GLY A 746 -5.74 5.72 3.85
N GLY A 747 -5.27 6.66 3.02
CA GLY A 747 -5.61 6.67 1.59
C GLY A 747 -5.05 5.49 0.83
N ARG A 748 -3.96 4.89 1.32
CA ARG A 748 -3.27 3.76 0.69
C ARG A 748 -3.47 2.42 1.41
N ASP A 749 -4.41 2.30 2.35
CA ASP A 749 -4.71 1.04 3.03
C ASP A 749 -5.09 -0.08 2.04
N PHE A 750 -5.56 0.26 0.83
CA PHE A 750 -5.85 -0.74 -0.21
C PHE A 750 -4.61 -1.51 -0.71
N GLU A 751 -3.42 -0.92 -0.62
CA GLU A 751 -2.15 -1.53 -1.03
C GLU A 751 -1.24 -1.92 0.14
N TYR A 752 -1.73 -1.82 1.37
CA TYR A 752 -1.08 -2.30 2.58
C TYR A 752 -1.83 -3.54 3.09
N TYR A 753 -1.19 -4.32 3.98
CA TYR A 753 -1.75 -5.61 4.37
C TYR A 753 -2.69 -5.52 5.57
N SER A 754 -2.30 -4.79 6.63
CA SER A 754 -2.92 -4.96 7.93
C SER A 754 -2.50 -3.89 8.95
N GLU A 755 -3.27 -3.79 10.04
CA GLU A 755 -2.86 -3.10 11.28
C GLU A 755 -1.80 -3.88 12.07
N ASP A 756 -1.57 -5.16 11.74
CA ASP A 756 -0.63 -6.04 12.45
C ASP A 756 0.71 -6.19 11.72
N SER A 757 1.80 -5.93 12.44
CA SER A 757 3.16 -5.97 11.89
C SER A 757 3.63 -7.41 11.57
N LYS A 758 3.15 -8.44 12.30
CA LYS A 758 3.52 -9.84 12.05
C LYS A 758 2.82 -10.38 10.80
N LEU A 759 1.52 -10.17 10.67
CA LEU A 759 0.77 -10.53 9.46
C LEU A 759 1.37 -9.85 8.23
N SER A 760 1.61 -8.53 8.32
CA SER A 760 2.22 -7.76 7.23
C SER A 760 3.60 -8.30 6.84
N ALA A 761 4.44 -8.68 7.83
CA ALA A 761 5.76 -9.25 7.57
C ALA A 761 5.69 -10.60 6.85
N GLU A 762 4.81 -11.51 7.29
CA GLU A 762 4.71 -12.84 6.68
C GLU A 762 4.16 -12.76 5.25
N MET A 763 3.13 -11.94 5.01
CA MET A 763 2.59 -11.74 3.66
C MET A 763 3.61 -11.08 2.73
N ALA A 764 4.32 -10.05 3.21
CA ALA A 764 5.36 -9.38 2.44
C ALA A 764 6.53 -10.30 2.07
N LYS A 765 6.99 -11.14 3.01
CA LYS A 765 8.03 -12.16 2.73
C LYS A 765 7.58 -13.12 1.62
N ALA A 766 6.34 -13.58 1.68
CA ALA A 766 5.79 -14.50 0.70
C ALA A 766 5.68 -13.84 -0.70
N GLU A 767 5.22 -12.61 -0.79
CA GLU A 767 5.21 -11.90 -2.07
C GLU A 767 6.62 -11.64 -2.63
N VAL A 768 7.56 -11.30 -1.76
CA VAL A 768 8.96 -11.16 -2.19
C VAL A 768 9.52 -12.49 -2.68
N GLU A 769 9.16 -13.62 -2.06
CA GLU A 769 9.54 -14.95 -2.54
C GLU A 769 9.08 -15.18 -3.98
N GLY A 770 7.81 -14.98 -4.26
CA GLY A 770 7.26 -15.23 -5.57
C GLY A 770 7.87 -14.35 -6.66
N ILE A 771 8.07 -13.05 -6.40
CA ILE A 771 8.68 -12.15 -7.38
C ILE A 771 10.15 -12.49 -7.64
N VAL A 772 10.89 -12.89 -6.61
CA VAL A 772 12.28 -13.34 -6.72
C VAL A 772 12.37 -14.67 -7.50
N ASN A 773 11.42 -15.60 -7.27
CA ASN A 773 11.30 -16.85 -8.03
C ASN A 773 11.06 -16.57 -9.52
N ALA A 774 10.30 -15.53 -9.85
CA ALA A 774 10.09 -15.06 -11.22
C ALA A 774 11.34 -14.37 -11.85
N GLY A 775 12.42 -14.21 -11.10
CA GLY A 775 13.70 -13.64 -11.56
C GLY A 775 13.77 -12.12 -11.50
N MET A 776 12.93 -11.49 -10.70
CA MET A 776 12.87 -10.04 -10.49
C MET A 776 13.42 -9.65 -9.12
N TYR A 777 13.53 -8.35 -8.87
CA TYR A 777 13.80 -7.82 -7.53
C TYR A 777 12.76 -6.77 -7.14
N PRO A 778 12.24 -6.82 -5.90
CA PRO A 778 11.28 -5.86 -5.40
C PRO A 778 11.98 -4.59 -4.89
N PHE A 779 11.24 -3.48 -4.89
CA PHE A 779 11.51 -2.29 -4.10
C PHE A 779 10.47 -2.22 -2.99
N ILE A 780 10.75 -2.87 -1.87
CA ILE A 780 9.84 -2.86 -0.73
C ILE A 780 9.61 -1.43 -0.25
N LYS A 781 8.36 -1.06 0.00
CA LYS A 781 7.96 0.34 0.21
C LYS A 781 6.89 0.50 1.27
N HIS A 782 6.70 1.70 1.85
CA HIS A 782 7.54 2.90 1.78
C HIS A 782 8.29 3.03 3.09
N PHE A 783 9.59 2.89 3.10
CA PHE A 783 10.40 2.93 4.30
C PHE A 783 10.69 4.37 4.71
N VAL A 784 10.08 4.92 5.79
CA VAL A 784 9.17 4.34 6.77
C VAL A 784 8.20 5.41 7.30
N LEU A 785 7.21 5.01 8.12
CA LEU A 785 6.22 5.89 8.76
C LEU A 785 5.36 6.66 7.75
N ASN A 786 4.94 6.02 6.66
CA ASN A 786 4.09 6.59 5.61
C ASN A 786 2.65 6.08 5.70
N GLU A 787 2.07 6.11 6.89
CA GLU A 787 0.71 5.68 7.18
C GLU A 787 -0.32 6.80 6.99
N GLN A 788 0.12 7.99 6.53
CA GLN A 788 -0.73 9.12 6.19
C GLN A 788 -0.33 9.71 4.84
N GLU A 789 -1.31 9.92 3.96
CA GLU A 789 -1.11 10.52 2.63
C GLU A 789 -1.21 12.04 2.64
N ILE A 790 -2.02 12.60 3.53
CA ILE A 790 -2.16 14.06 3.67
C ILE A 790 -0.80 14.68 3.95
N ASN A 791 -0.40 15.62 3.09
CA ASN A 791 0.87 16.35 3.16
C ASN A 791 2.15 15.52 2.99
N ARG A 792 2.09 14.25 2.63
CA ARG A 792 3.29 13.41 2.49
C ARG A 792 4.37 14.03 1.59
N ASN A 793 3.96 14.75 0.53
CA ASN A 793 4.84 15.46 -0.40
C ASN A 793 5.17 16.90 0.05
N ALA A 794 4.72 17.30 1.23
CA ALA A 794 4.70 18.68 1.71
C ALA A 794 5.50 18.87 2.99
N PHE A 795 6.68 18.27 3.10
CA PHE A 795 7.49 18.31 4.33
C PHE A 795 6.69 17.79 5.56
N LEU A 796 6.08 16.63 5.44
CA LEU A 796 5.44 15.98 6.56
C LEU A 796 6.50 15.42 7.51
N THR A 797 6.59 15.95 8.71
CA THR A 797 7.42 15.38 9.78
C THR A 797 6.57 14.37 10.56
N THR A 798 6.99 13.11 10.61
CA THR A 798 6.32 12.07 11.39
C THR A 798 7.08 11.84 12.70
N TRP A 799 6.35 11.87 13.81
CA TRP A 799 6.89 11.66 15.15
C TRP A 799 6.42 10.32 15.72
N SER A 800 7.34 9.52 16.26
CA SER A 800 7.08 8.22 16.88
C SER A 800 8.17 7.88 17.90
N ASN A 801 7.87 7.05 18.89
CA ASN A 801 8.88 6.58 19.82
C ASN A 801 9.66 5.38 19.26
N GLU A 802 10.85 5.13 19.79
CA GLU A 802 11.75 4.06 19.32
C GLU A 802 11.08 2.67 19.39
N GLN A 803 10.36 2.36 20.46
CA GLN A 803 9.69 1.07 20.63
C GLN A 803 8.66 0.82 19.53
N ALA A 804 7.77 1.78 19.28
CA ALA A 804 6.77 1.66 18.22
C ALA A 804 7.41 1.51 16.83
N MET A 805 8.47 2.28 16.55
CA MET A 805 9.19 2.17 15.29
C MET A 805 9.71 0.74 15.09
N ARG A 806 10.31 0.13 16.10
CA ARG A 806 10.92 -1.20 15.99
C ARG A 806 9.94 -2.35 15.98
N GLU A 807 8.92 -2.31 16.85
CA GLU A 807 8.00 -3.43 17.02
C GLU A 807 6.83 -3.41 16.01
N ILE A 808 6.47 -2.21 15.51
CA ILE A 808 5.32 -2.03 14.62
C ILE A 808 5.78 -1.67 13.19
N TYR A 809 6.42 -0.52 13.00
CA TYR A 809 6.62 0.07 11.68
C TYR A 809 7.83 -0.47 10.92
N PHE A 810 8.91 -0.87 11.60
CA PHE A 810 10.08 -1.47 10.96
C PHE A 810 9.92 -2.96 10.72
N LYS A 811 9.14 -3.64 11.55
CA LYS A 811 9.09 -5.11 11.57
C LYS A 811 8.79 -5.73 10.20
N PRO A 812 7.81 -5.29 9.39
CA PRO A 812 7.57 -5.86 8.07
C PRO A 812 8.81 -5.75 7.15
N PHE A 813 9.50 -4.61 7.21
CA PHE A 813 10.72 -4.38 6.41
C PHE A 813 11.90 -5.20 6.93
N GLU A 814 12.12 -5.21 8.25
CA GLU A 814 13.21 -5.92 8.90
C GLU A 814 13.12 -7.42 8.64
N ASP A 815 11.97 -8.04 8.91
CA ASP A 815 11.77 -9.47 8.72
C ASP A 815 11.91 -9.87 7.25
N THR A 816 11.42 -9.03 6.33
CA THR A 816 11.57 -9.26 4.89
C THR A 816 13.03 -9.15 4.44
N ILE A 817 13.77 -8.13 4.89
CA ILE A 817 15.19 -7.98 4.54
C ILE A 817 16.03 -9.14 5.10
N LYS A 818 15.77 -9.56 6.33
CA LYS A 818 16.47 -10.68 6.97
C LYS A 818 16.22 -12.01 6.28
N ALA A 819 15.05 -12.21 5.68
CA ALA A 819 14.72 -13.40 4.90
C ALA A 819 15.54 -13.48 3.59
N TYR A 820 16.06 -12.36 3.07
CA TYR A 820 16.80 -12.29 1.80
C TYR A 820 18.16 -11.60 1.94
N PRO A 821 19.09 -12.15 2.75
CA PRO A 821 20.36 -11.50 3.06
C PRO A 821 21.32 -11.36 1.86
N ASP A 822 21.05 -12.08 0.76
CA ASP A 822 21.90 -12.07 -0.46
C ASP A 822 21.68 -10.84 -1.36
N GLY A 823 20.96 -9.81 -0.90
CA GLY A 823 20.85 -8.53 -1.61
C GLY A 823 19.90 -8.56 -2.82
N LYS A 824 18.85 -9.37 -2.79
CA LYS A 824 17.84 -9.44 -3.86
C LYS A 824 16.70 -8.44 -3.70
N ILE A 825 16.79 -7.53 -2.74
CA ILE A 825 15.78 -6.56 -2.37
C ILE A 825 16.35 -5.15 -2.51
N ALA A 826 15.59 -4.25 -3.09
CA ALA A 826 15.78 -2.81 -2.99
C ALA A 826 14.75 -2.22 -2.02
N VAL A 827 15.03 -1.06 -1.44
CA VAL A 827 14.14 -0.35 -0.53
C VAL A 827 13.76 0.99 -1.12
N MET A 828 12.46 1.29 -1.17
CA MET A 828 11.96 2.63 -1.54
C MET A 828 11.69 3.43 -0.27
N SER A 829 12.40 4.54 -0.10
CA SER A 829 12.14 5.47 1.00
C SER A 829 10.78 6.16 0.84
N SER A 830 10.17 6.51 1.97
CA SER A 830 8.95 7.31 2.00
C SER A 830 9.21 8.78 1.67
N TYR A 831 8.16 9.55 1.39
CA TYR A 831 8.26 10.99 1.16
C TYR A 831 8.23 11.81 2.45
N ASN A 832 7.60 11.30 3.51
CA ASN A 832 7.61 11.95 4.80
C ASN A 832 9.03 11.99 5.38
N LEU A 833 9.27 12.97 6.24
CA LEU A 833 10.55 13.17 6.88
C LEU A 833 10.56 12.54 8.27
N ASP A 834 11.40 11.57 8.45
CA ASP A 834 12.07 11.42 9.73
C ASP A 834 13.23 12.44 9.77
N ARG A 835 13.68 12.83 10.95
CA ARG A 835 14.63 13.96 11.13
C ARG A 835 15.96 13.83 10.37
N LYS A 836 16.24 12.74 9.66
CA LYS A 836 17.54 12.46 8.99
C LYS A 836 17.44 12.04 7.52
N SER A 837 16.26 11.89 6.93
CA SER A 837 16.11 11.55 5.50
C SER A 837 16.35 12.73 4.55
#